data_53726391e58c32a671b32ad685b1e1cc
#
_entry.id   53726391e58c32a671b32ad685b1e1cc
#
_cell.length_a   1.000
_cell.length_b   1.000
_cell.length_c   1.000
_cell.angle_alpha   90.00
_cell.angle_beta   90.00
_cell.angle_gamma   90.00
#
_symmetry.space_group_name_H-M   'P 1'
#
loop_
_entity.id
_entity.type
_entity.pdbx_description
1 polymer ?
#
loop_
_entity_poly.entity_id
_entity_poly.type
_entity_poly.pdbx_seq_one_letter_code
_entity_poly.pdbx_strand_id
1 'polypeptide(L)'
;MKYMTGNEIRKAYLDFFESKKHLKLHSFSLVPENDPSLLLIGAGMAPLKPYFTGKLVPPSYRVTTSQKCIRTGDIDNVGRTARHHTFFEMLGNFSFGDYFKKEAITWAWEFLTEVLELDTNKLYVTVYPEDEEAYDIWHNIVGLADERIFKLEDNFWEIGEGPCGPDSEIFYDLGPERGCGKPTCNVGCDCDRYLEIWNLVFTQFNKTKDGSYEPLEKKNIDTGAGLERLASVIQQKESNFETDLLFPIMQRVIDVCHGDYNNKEQKIAVKVIGDHIRAVTMMIGDGILPSNEGRGYVLRRILRRAVRFGRVLGIEEAFLANLVDIVIDMYKEAYPELAERKELIKTVIATEEAQFSATLAQGLELLNAMIEDADGTGVLAGEKVFKLYDTFGFPVELTEEIVQEHGMTIDHDGFDKAMKAQQERARAARAKVSAKVATPDTTGLDQSALVKDENAVNARVVLIGIDGAAVERAEKDTAITIILDKTPFHAEGGGQIGDTGYITGPSGKAEVTDTKSLANGLTYMIAIVTEGSLSKGDEVDITVDKVRNLDIARNHTATHLLQAALRKVLGTHVNQAGSLVTPERLRFDFTHFSPMTNEELAEVEKEVNRQIMKNVDLEIEEMPVDDAIKKGAMALFGEKYGDIVRVVNVPGFSCELCGGSHVPNTSVIGSFRIVGESGTGTGIRRIEAVTGKAAHERAVADAVLLQEAATLLKSKEEDIPAKIEQLLTALKEAEREVAQLSHKLATSSLDDILAAKEEIHGVSVTAASVTVDSAEGLRDMADMVLDKVGGIVLLGAVQGDKVSFVCKVDKELTKQGYHAGKIVKAAAVAAGGGGGGRPDMAQAGGKDPQKLEEALKAGKEAVQGAGK
;
A
#
# COMPACT_ATOMS: atom_id res chain seq x y z
N MET A 1 -45.65 6.60 -14.79
CA MET A 1 -44.17 6.29 -14.64
C MET A 1 -43.91 4.90 -15.11
N LYS A 2 -43.11 4.75 -16.16
CA LYS A 2 -42.72 3.45 -16.76
C LYS A 2 -41.49 2.92 -16.02
N TYR A 3 -41.50 1.64 -15.65
CA TYR A 3 -40.30 1.00 -15.06
C TYR A 3 -39.15 0.99 -16.06
N MET A 4 -37.95 1.40 -15.60
CA MET A 4 -36.71 1.36 -16.36
C MET A 4 -35.58 0.83 -15.48
N THR A 5 -34.68 0.04 -16.07
CA THR A 5 -33.42 -0.36 -15.45
C THR A 5 -32.44 0.79 -15.41
N GLY A 6 -31.45 0.73 -14.54
CA GLY A 6 -30.39 1.74 -14.48
C GLY A 6 -29.67 1.92 -15.81
N ASN A 7 -29.42 0.82 -16.54
CA ASN A 7 -28.81 0.89 -17.89
C ASN A 7 -29.73 1.60 -18.90
N GLU A 8 -31.06 1.37 -18.84
CA GLU A 8 -32.04 2.07 -19.71
C GLU A 8 -32.12 3.56 -19.36
N ILE A 9 -32.10 3.93 -18.08
CA ILE A 9 -32.08 5.33 -17.63
C ILE A 9 -30.83 6.04 -18.14
N ARG A 10 -29.64 5.46 -17.94
CA ARG A 10 -28.37 5.98 -18.44
C ARG A 10 -28.43 6.22 -19.95
N LYS A 11 -28.89 5.22 -20.67
CA LYS A 11 -29.02 5.30 -22.13
C LYS A 11 -30.01 6.39 -22.54
N ALA A 12 -31.18 6.42 -21.93
CA ALA A 12 -32.22 7.41 -22.23
C ALA A 12 -31.72 8.85 -22.01
N TYR A 13 -30.94 9.09 -20.91
CA TYR A 13 -30.34 10.39 -20.65
C TYR A 13 -29.34 10.79 -21.73
N LEU A 14 -28.42 9.93 -22.06
CA LEU A 14 -27.41 10.21 -23.08
C LEU A 14 -28.03 10.41 -24.46
N ASP A 15 -29.02 9.61 -24.84
CA ASP A 15 -29.73 9.73 -26.12
C ASP A 15 -30.56 11.01 -26.19
N PHE A 16 -31.22 11.39 -25.08
CA PHE A 16 -31.97 12.63 -25.00
C PHE A 16 -31.05 13.85 -25.24
N PHE A 17 -29.91 13.95 -24.56
CA PHE A 17 -28.99 15.07 -24.75
C PHE A 17 -28.27 15.02 -26.11
N GLU A 18 -28.03 13.84 -26.66
CA GLU A 18 -27.54 13.71 -28.04
C GLU A 18 -28.58 14.34 -29.03
N SER A 19 -29.91 14.11 -28.80
CA SER A 19 -30.98 14.76 -29.58
C SER A 19 -30.95 16.30 -29.47
N LYS A 20 -30.45 16.81 -28.34
CA LYS A 20 -30.21 18.24 -28.11
C LYS A 20 -28.83 18.71 -28.62
N LYS A 21 -28.16 17.91 -29.46
CA LYS A 21 -26.87 18.17 -30.10
C LYS A 21 -25.66 18.15 -29.12
N HIS A 22 -25.73 17.40 -28.06
CA HIS A 22 -24.58 17.17 -27.19
C HIS A 22 -23.73 16.03 -27.76
N LEU A 23 -22.41 16.20 -27.70
CA LEU A 23 -21.46 15.12 -27.96
C LEU A 23 -21.45 14.18 -26.76
N LYS A 24 -21.73 12.89 -27.00
CA LYS A 24 -21.57 11.88 -25.95
C LYS A 24 -20.09 11.61 -25.69
N LEU A 25 -19.68 11.77 -24.46
CA LEU A 25 -18.33 11.38 -24.01
C LEU A 25 -18.42 10.12 -23.16
N HIS A 26 -17.40 9.27 -23.27
CA HIS A 26 -17.22 8.19 -22.30
C HIS A 26 -16.91 8.75 -20.91
N SER A 27 -17.17 7.96 -19.87
CA SER A 27 -16.75 8.33 -18.53
C SER A 27 -15.23 8.49 -18.49
N PHE A 28 -14.77 9.57 -17.89
CA PHE A 28 -13.35 9.70 -17.57
C PHE A 28 -12.95 8.74 -16.46
N SER A 29 -11.66 8.49 -16.33
CA SER A 29 -11.11 7.74 -15.21
C SER A 29 -11.44 8.41 -13.88
N LEU A 30 -11.57 7.61 -12.81
CA LEU A 30 -11.64 8.10 -11.43
C LEU A 30 -10.35 8.79 -10.99
N VAL A 31 -9.25 8.59 -11.71
CA VAL A 31 -7.96 9.24 -11.47
C VAL A 31 -7.94 10.57 -12.22
N PRO A 32 -7.89 11.73 -11.52
CA PRO A 32 -7.82 13.03 -12.17
C PRO A 32 -6.58 13.17 -13.04
N GLU A 33 -6.74 13.66 -14.26
CA GLU A 33 -5.65 14.04 -15.14
C GLU A 33 -5.29 15.51 -14.92
N ASN A 34 -4.02 15.80 -14.63
CA ASN A 34 -3.48 17.17 -14.51
C ASN A 34 -4.16 18.09 -13.48
N ASP A 35 -4.90 17.55 -12.51
CA ASP A 35 -5.47 18.32 -11.41
C ASP A 35 -4.95 17.78 -10.05
N PRO A 36 -3.88 18.36 -9.49
CA PRO A 36 -3.32 17.93 -8.21
C PRO A 36 -4.20 18.30 -7.01
N SER A 37 -5.23 19.13 -7.20
CA SER A 37 -6.15 19.51 -6.13
C SER A 37 -7.16 18.42 -5.78
N LEU A 38 -7.37 17.45 -6.69
CA LEU A 38 -8.32 16.36 -6.55
C LEU A 38 -7.60 15.03 -6.35
N LEU A 39 -8.01 14.29 -5.33
CA LEU A 39 -7.52 12.93 -5.11
C LEU A 39 -8.21 11.94 -6.06
N LEU A 40 -9.53 12.04 -6.18
CA LEU A 40 -10.41 11.23 -7.01
C LEU A 40 -11.48 12.11 -7.66
N ILE A 41 -12.03 11.68 -8.78
CA ILE A 41 -13.14 12.36 -9.42
C ILE A 41 -14.41 12.14 -8.59
N GLY A 42 -14.98 13.22 -8.09
CA GLY A 42 -16.19 13.21 -7.27
C GLY A 42 -17.39 13.99 -7.88
N ALA A 43 -17.22 14.53 -9.09
CA ALA A 43 -18.28 15.26 -9.80
C ALA A 43 -18.10 15.15 -11.32
N GLY A 44 -19.20 15.27 -12.07
CA GLY A 44 -19.20 15.17 -13.53
C GLY A 44 -18.36 16.21 -14.24
N MET A 45 -18.30 17.43 -13.68
CA MET A 45 -17.55 18.54 -14.25
C MET A 45 -16.04 18.47 -14.00
N ALA A 46 -15.59 17.70 -13.00
CA ALA A 46 -14.19 17.73 -12.57
C ALA A 46 -13.19 17.47 -13.72
N PRO A 47 -13.38 16.45 -14.58
CA PRO A 47 -12.52 16.23 -15.73
C PRO A 47 -12.62 17.33 -16.80
N LEU A 48 -13.71 18.09 -16.80
CA LEU A 48 -14.04 19.11 -17.82
C LEU A 48 -13.63 20.53 -17.40
N LYS A 49 -13.10 20.70 -16.19
CA LYS A 49 -12.69 21.98 -15.59
C LYS A 49 -11.84 22.89 -16.52
N PRO A 50 -10.87 22.36 -17.31
CA PRO A 50 -10.11 23.18 -18.24
C PRO A 50 -10.94 23.84 -19.35
N TYR A 51 -12.05 23.24 -19.76
CA TYR A 51 -12.98 23.79 -20.76
C TYR A 51 -13.84 24.91 -20.19
N PHE A 52 -14.30 24.78 -18.94
CA PHE A 52 -15.04 25.83 -18.22
C PHE A 52 -14.23 27.10 -18.03
N THR A 53 -12.91 26.96 -17.80
CA THR A 53 -12.00 28.08 -17.59
C THR A 53 -11.41 28.64 -18.88
N GLY A 54 -11.73 28.04 -20.04
CA GLY A 54 -11.18 28.44 -21.33
C GLY A 54 -9.71 28.11 -21.54
N LYS A 55 -9.08 27.33 -20.63
CA LYS A 55 -7.68 26.88 -20.78
C LYS A 55 -7.50 25.91 -21.95
N LEU A 56 -8.54 25.13 -22.24
CA LEU A 56 -8.57 24.22 -23.39
C LEU A 56 -9.82 24.47 -24.23
N VAL A 57 -9.71 24.19 -25.52
CA VAL A 57 -10.87 24.20 -26.44
C VAL A 57 -11.62 22.89 -26.26
N PRO A 58 -12.93 22.92 -25.94
CA PRO A 58 -13.70 21.69 -25.79
C PRO A 58 -13.89 20.95 -27.11
N PRO A 59 -14.04 19.61 -27.09
CA PRO A 59 -14.29 18.84 -28.31
C PRO A 59 -15.65 19.16 -28.95
N SER A 60 -16.59 19.68 -28.14
CA SER A 60 -17.87 20.26 -28.56
C SER A 60 -18.28 21.27 -27.49
N TYR A 61 -19.01 22.33 -27.89
CA TYR A 61 -19.58 23.29 -26.93
C TYR A 61 -20.73 22.72 -26.10
N ARG A 62 -21.29 21.57 -26.51
CA ARG A 62 -22.25 20.77 -25.76
C ARG A 62 -21.73 19.36 -25.60
N VAL A 63 -21.59 18.89 -24.38
CA VAL A 63 -21.22 17.51 -24.11
C VAL A 63 -22.13 16.87 -23.08
N THR A 64 -22.28 15.54 -23.14
CA THR A 64 -23.02 14.79 -22.13
C THR A 64 -22.23 13.52 -21.79
N THR A 65 -22.27 13.12 -20.52
CA THR A 65 -21.58 11.93 -20.03
C THR A 65 -22.30 11.32 -18.85
N SER A 66 -22.09 10.02 -18.62
CA SER A 66 -22.34 9.34 -17.35
C SER A 66 -21.00 9.14 -16.66
N GLN A 67 -20.66 10.00 -15.71
CA GLN A 67 -19.36 10.04 -15.07
C GLN A 67 -19.32 9.17 -13.83
N LYS A 68 -18.33 8.26 -13.75
CA LYS A 68 -17.97 7.55 -12.54
C LYS A 68 -17.50 8.53 -11.47
N CYS A 69 -18.05 8.46 -10.27
CA CYS A 69 -17.70 9.34 -9.16
C CYS A 69 -17.42 8.55 -7.90
N ILE A 70 -16.40 8.97 -7.12
CA ILE A 70 -16.10 8.47 -5.78
C ILE A 70 -16.18 9.62 -4.79
N ARG A 71 -17.01 9.44 -3.74
CA ARG A 71 -17.05 10.33 -2.57
C ARG A 71 -16.91 9.52 -1.30
N THR A 72 -16.01 9.93 -0.42
CA THR A 72 -15.72 9.24 0.84
C THR A 72 -15.99 10.08 2.08
N GLY A 73 -16.42 11.34 1.91
CA GLY A 73 -16.82 12.19 3.03
C GLY A 73 -17.94 11.60 3.86
N ASP A 74 -18.88 10.93 3.19
CA ASP A 74 -20.08 10.34 3.81
C ASP A 74 -20.00 8.82 3.99
N ILE A 75 -18.79 8.23 4.01
CA ILE A 75 -18.63 6.77 4.07
C ILE A 75 -19.32 6.12 5.27
N ASP A 76 -19.41 6.83 6.39
CA ASP A 76 -20.05 6.36 7.62
C ASP A 76 -21.58 6.31 7.50
N ASN A 77 -22.15 7.09 6.57
CA ASN A 77 -23.57 7.11 6.24
C ASN A 77 -23.97 5.98 5.28
N VAL A 78 -22.98 5.35 4.60
CA VAL A 78 -23.24 4.24 3.67
C VAL A 78 -23.85 3.05 4.40
N GLY A 79 -24.99 2.59 3.88
CA GLY A 79 -25.79 1.51 4.48
C GLY A 79 -26.75 1.96 5.58
N ARG A 80 -26.55 3.14 6.18
CA ARG A 80 -27.38 3.71 7.26
C ARG A 80 -28.48 4.62 6.72
N THR A 81 -28.18 5.38 5.67
CA THR A 81 -29.14 6.22 4.94
C THR A 81 -29.60 5.56 3.65
N ALA A 82 -30.67 6.10 3.06
CA ALA A 82 -31.22 5.57 1.80
C ALA A 82 -30.44 5.98 0.55
N ARG A 83 -29.60 7.04 0.62
CA ARG A 83 -29.10 7.80 -0.53
C ARG A 83 -27.58 7.92 -0.65
N HIS A 84 -26.79 7.62 0.40
CA HIS A 84 -25.34 7.80 0.39
C HIS A 84 -24.62 6.57 -0.14
N HIS A 85 -23.67 6.80 -1.05
CA HIS A 85 -22.84 5.80 -1.69
C HIS A 85 -21.37 6.25 -1.74
N THR A 86 -20.46 5.29 -1.74
CA THR A 86 -19.04 5.55 -2.01
C THR A 86 -18.80 5.77 -3.50
N PHE A 87 -19.34 4.88 -4.35
CA PHE A 87 -19.35 5.01 -5.80
C PHE A 87 -20.77 5.33 -6.28
N PHE A 88 -20.88 6.26 -7.23
CA PHE A 88 -22.13 6.54 -7.93
C PHE A 88 -21.85 7.07 -9.34
N GLU A 89 -22.89 7.05 -10.19
CA GLU A 89 -22.82 7.60 -11.52
C GLU A 89 -23.54 8.94 -11.57
N MET A 90 -22.84 9.96 -12.05
CA MET A 90 -23.38 11.29 -12.26
C MET A 90 -23.67 11.51 -13.74
N LEU A 91 -24.94 11.59 -14.09
CA LEU A 91 -25.39 11.93 -15.43
C LEU A 91 -25.30 13.44 -15.59
N GLY A 92 -24.53 13.90 -16.57
CA GLY A 92 -24.25 15.33 -16.76
C GLY A 92 -24.45 15.79 -18.18
N ASN A 93 -25.04 16.99 -18.33
CA ASN A 93 -25.04 17.75 -19.56
C ASN A 93 -24.36 19.10 -19.33
N PHE A 94 -23.47 19.47 -20.23
CA PHE A 94 -22.57 20.59 -20.06
C PHE A 94 -22.64 21.52 -21.27
N SER A 95 -22.56 22.84 -20.99
CA SER A 95 -22.47 23.89 -22.02
C SER A 95 -21.23 24.75 -21.75
N PHE A 96 -20.40 24.92 -22.75
CA PHE A 96 -19.23 25.79 -22.70
C PHE A 96 -19.51 27.08 -23.48
N GLY A 97 -20.42 27.91 -22.93
CA GLY A 97 -20.81 29.20 -23.51
C GLY A 97 -21.73 29.10 -24.72
N ASP A 98 -22.51 28.03 -24.87
CA ASP A 98 -23.48 27.87 -25.97
C ASP A 98 -24.93 28.12 -25.51
N TYR A 99 -25.43 27.42 -24.50
CA TYR A 99 -26.74 27.65 -23.87
C TYR A 99 -26.58 27.89 -22.36
N PHE A 100 -27.65 28.41 -21.72
CA PHE A 100 -27.60 28.74 -20.31
C PHE A 100 -28.88 28.29 -19.59
N LYS A 101 -29.33 28.97 -18.54
CA LYS A 101 -30.38 28.57 -17.59
C LYS A 101 -31.66 28.11 -18.26
N LYS A 102 -32.17 28.88 -19.25
CA LYS A 102 -33.44 28.57 -19.91
C LYS A 102 -33.47 27.19 -20.50
N GLU A 103 -32.51 26.88 -21.34
CA GLU A 103 -32.40 25.58 -21.99
C GLU A 103 -32.14 24.49 -20.96
N ALA A 104 -31.22 24.71 -20.01
CA ALA A 104 -30.87 23.72 -18.98
C ALA A 104 -32.12 23.33 -18.16
N ILE A 105 -32.86 24.29 -17.65
CA ILE A 105 -34.06 24.07 -16.86
C ILE A 105 -35.18 23.40 -17.68
N THR A 106 -35.46 23.92 -18.88
CA THR A 106 -36.53 23.36 -19.69
C THR A 106 -36.25 21.95 -20.18
N TRP A 107 -34.99 21.64 -20.56
CA TRP A 107 -34.61 20.28 -20.95
C TRP A 107 -34.59 19.33 -19.76
N ALA A 108 -34.15 19.78 -18.59
CA ALA A 108 -34.25 18.94 -17.39
C ALA A 108 -35.69 18.56 -17.08
N TRP A 109 -36.58 19.55 -17.14
CA TRP A 109 -38.01 19.31 -16.93
C TRP A 109 -38.62 18.38 -17.99
N GLU A 110 -38.34 18.63 -19.28
CA GLU A 110 -38.75 17.76 -20.42
C GLU A 110 -38.29 16.32 -20.22
N PHE A 111 -37.02 16.13 -19.83
CA PHE A 111 -36.48 14.79 -19.58
C PHE A 111 -37.20 14.06 -18.44
N LEU A 112 -37.43 14.73 -17.32
CA LEU A 112 -38.08 14.13 -16.15
C LEU A 112 -39.54 13.83 -16.41
N THR A 113 -40.27 14.72 -17.11
CA THR A 113 -41.71 14.63 -17.23
C THR A 113 -42.19 13.94 -18.50
N GLU A 114 -41.45 14.05 -19.61
CA GLU A 114 -41.85 13.45 -20.90
C GLU A 114 -41.10 12.18 -21.21
N VAL A 115 -39.78 12.06 -20.84
CA VAL A 115 -38.99 10.87 -21.11
C VAL A 115 -39.11 9.84 -19.98
N LEU A 116 -38.95 10.30 -18.74
CA LEU A 116 -39.05 9.43 -17.56
C LEU A 116 -40.47 9.32 -17.02
N GLU A 117 -41.39 10.18 -17.48
CA GLU A 117 -42.80 10.21 -17.07
C GLU A 117 -43.01 10.31 -15.54
N LEU A 118 -42.16 11.10 -14.84
CA LEU A 118 -42.28 11.30 -13.42
C LEU A 118 -43.58 12.12 -13.11
N ASP A 119 -44.16 11.82 -11.95
CA ASP A 119 -45.33 12.55 -11.47
C ASP A 119 -44.97 14.02 -11.15
N THR A 120 -45.42 14.93 -11.99
CA THR A 120 -45.17 16.36 -11.87
C THR A 120 -45.62 16.96 -10.53
N ASN A 121 -46.63 16.36 -9.85
CA ASN A 121 -47.12 16.83 -8.56
C ASN A 121 -46.13 16.54 -7.42
N LYS A 122 -45.17 15.65 -7.63
CA LYS A 122 -44.15 15.25 -6.66
C LYS A 122 -42.80 15.94 -6.91
N LEU A 123 -42.69 16.77 -7.94
CA LEU A 123 -41.47 17.51 -8.26
C LEU A 123 -41.49 18.88 -7.60
N TYR A 124 -40.40 19.16 -6.87
CA TYR A 124 -40.12 20.43 -6.20
C TYR A 124 -38.76 20.93 -6.66
N VAL A 125 -38.56 22.25 -6.60
CA VAL A 125 -37.24 22.82 -7.00
C VAL A 125 -36.76 23.83 -5.97
N THR A 126 -35.46 23.99 -5.91
CA THR A 126 -34.82 25.06 -5.15
C THR A 126 -34.06 25.99 -6.08
N VAL A 127 -33.88 27.23 -5.68
CA VAL A 127 -33.10 28.25 -6.39
C VAL A 127 -32.31 29.09 -5.39
N TYR A 128 -31.18 29.64 -5.80
CA TYR A 128 -30.46 30.64 -4.99
C TYR A 128 -31.31 31.88 -4.80
N PRO A 129 -31.39 32.50 -3.60
CA PRO A 129 -32.30 33.59 -3.29
C PRO A 129 -32.20 34.80 -4.23
N GLU A 130 -31.01 35.14 -4.69
CA GLU A 130 -30.75 36.25 -5.61
C GLU A 130 -30.89 35.88 -7.09
N ASP A 131 -31.15 34.60 -7.44
CA ASP A 131 -31.29 34.12 -8.81
C ASP A 131 -32.76 34.21 -9.30
N GLU A 132 -33.22 35.44 -9.47
CA GLU A 132 -34.58 35.71 -9.99
C GLU A 132 -34.79 35.19 -11.43
N GLU A 133 -33.69 35.06 -12.23
CA GLU A 133 -33.80 34.51 -13.58
C GLU A 133 -34.15 33.01 -13.55
N ALA A 134 -33.54 32.23 -12.68
CA ALA A 134 -33.90 30.83 -12.54
C ALA A 134 -35.31 30.65 -11.98
N TYR A 135 -35.73 31.51 -10.99
CA TYR A 135 -37.08 31.52 -10.45
C TYR A 135 -38.11 31.79 -11.54
N ASP A 136 -37.89 32.84 -12.36
CA ASP A 136 -38.80 33.21 -13.43
C ASP A 136 -38.95 32.13 -14.50
N ILE A 137 -37.86 31.40 -14.81
CA ILE A 137 -37.91 30.27 -15.75
C ILE A 137 -38.79 29.14 -15.18
N TRP A 138 -38.59 28.77 -13.93
CA TRP A 138 -39.40 27.73 -13.27
C TRP A 138 -40.88 28.14 -13.17
N HIS A 139 -41.15 29.36 -12.74
CA HIS A 139 -42.52 29.84 -12.55
C HIS A 139 -43.23 30.13 -13.87
N ASN A 140 -42.68 30.97 -14.73
CA ASN A 140 -43.33 31.50 -15.91
C ASN A 140 -43.19 30.66 -17.17
N ILE A 141 -42.08 29.91 -17.33
CA ILE A 141 -41.83 29.12 -18.52
C ILE A 141 -42.22 27.65 -18.30
N VAL A 142 -41.76 27.05 -17.23
CA VAL A 142 -42.09 25.65 -16.84
C VAL A 142 -43.52 25.60 -16.27
N GLY A 143 -44.01 26.67 -15.63
CA GLY A 143 -45.35 26.74 -15.07
C GLY A 143 -45.47 26.10 -13.68
N LEU A 144 -44.38 26.04 -12.91
CA LEU A 144 -44.41 25.51 -11.57
C LEU A 144 -45.08 26.52 -10.60
N ALA A 145 -45.93 26.03 -9.70
CA ALA A 145 -46.55 26.87 -8.70
C ALA A 145 -45.56 27.31 -7.62
N ASP A 146 -45.76 28.52 -7.07
CA ASP A 146 -44.84 29.12 -6.08
C ASP A 146 -44.57 28.22 -4.87
N GLU A 147 -45.58 27.45 -4.44
CA GLU A 147 -45.45 26.54 -3.29
C GLU A 147 -44.48 25.36 -3.54
N ARG A 148 -44.02 25.21 -4.77
CA ARG A 148 -43.06 24.17 -5.16
C ARG A 148 -41.69 24.71 -5.54
N ILE A 149 -41.46 26.04 -5.42
CA ILE A 149 -40.17 26.69 -5.67
C ILE A 149 -39.67 27.28 -4.34
N PHE A 150 -38.55 26.80 -3.86
CA PHE A 150 -37.96 27.21 -2.60
C PHE A 150 -36.68 28.01 -2.84
N LYS A 151 -36.53 29.15 -2.13
CA LYS A 151 -35.27 29.92 -2.17
C LYS A 151 -34.39 29.52 -0.99
N LEU A 152 -33.23 28.93 -1.27
CA LEU A 152 -32.29 28.47 -0.26
C LEU A 152 -30.90 29.08 -0.50
N GLU A 153 -30.25 29.56 0.55
CA GLU A 153 -28.86 30.09 0.51
C GLU A 153 -27.83 29.06 0.07
N ASP A 154 -28.08 27.76 0.35
CA ASP A 154 -27.20 26.66 -0.01
C ASP A 154 -27.18 26.36 -1.51
N ASN A 155 -28.05 26.97 -2.33
CA ASN A 155 -28.06 26.83 -3.79
C ASN A 155 -27.01 27.70 -4.48
N PHE A 156 -25.75 27.62 -3.97
CA PHE A 156 -24.57 28.17 -4.62
C PHE A 156 -23.46 27.13 -4.61
N TRP A 157 -23.20 26.56 -5.77
CA TRP A 157 -22.24 25.47 -5.89
C TRP A 157 -20.82 25.97 -6.09
N GLU A 158 -19.89 25.44 -5.31
CA GLU A 158 -18.44 25.67 -5.44
C GLU A 158 -17.63 24.45 -4.99
N ILE A 159 -16.46 24.25 -5.55
CA ILE A 159 -15.51 23.23 -5.14
C ILE A 159 -14.10 23.80 -5.16
N GLY A 160 -13.60 24.21 -4.00
CA GLY A 160 -12.28 24.80 -3.85
C GLY A 160 -12.07 26.00 -4.79
N GLU A 161 -10.91 26.06 -5.47
CA GLU A 161 -10.63 27.04 -6.52
C GLU A 161 -11.22 26.59 -7.85
N GLY A 162 -11.85 27.51 -8.59
CA GLY A 162 -12.36 27.21 -9.93
C GLY A 162 -13.75 27.68 -10.23
N PRO A 163 -14.37 27.15 -11.31
CA PRO A 163 -15.70 27.54 -11.76
C PRO A 163 -16.75 27.26 -10.70
N CYS A 164 -17.63 28.25 -10.48
CA CYS A 164 -18.71 28.20 -9.49
C CYS A 164 -19.89 29.09 -9.89
N GLY A 165 -20.99 28.97 -9.17
CA GLY A 165 -22.15 29.81 -9.40
C GLY A 165 -23.40 29.34 -8.67
N PRO A 166 -24.53 30.13 -8.76
CA PRO A 166 -25.81 29.71 -8.24
C PRO A 166 -26.27 28.43 -8.94
N ASP A 167 -27.07 27.66 -8.25
CA ASP A 167 -27.64 26.42 -8.78
C ASP A 167 -29.16 26.33 -8.50
N SER A 168 -29.75 25.32 -9.12
CA SER A 168 -31.13 24.94 -8.91
C SER A 168 -31.23 23.43 -8.81
N GLU A 169 -31.69 22.94 -7.70
CA GLU A 169 -31.85 21.50 -7.46
C GLU A 169 -33.29 21.07 -7.69
N ILE A 170 -33.47 19.88 -8.23
CA ILE A 170 -34.76 19.24 -8.48
C ILE A 170 -34.92 18.08 -7.50
N PHE A 171 -35.99 18.10 -6.73
CA PHE A 171 -36.34 17.11 -5.72
C PHE A 171 -37.60 16.34 -6.10
N TYR A 172 -37.65 15.07 -5.67
CA TYR A 172 -38.83 14.23 -5.77
C TYR A 172 -39.40 13.93 -4.38
N ASP A 173 -40.69 14.24 -4.12
CA ASP A 173 -41.37 13.92 -2.85
C ASP A 173 -41.71 12.43 -2.81
N LEU A 174 -41.00 11.68 -1.96
CA LEU A 174 -41.19 10.26 -1.74
C LEU A 174 -42.37 9.92 -0.83
N GLY A 175 -43.03 10.95 -0.25
CA GLY A 175 -44.19 10.81 0.61
C GLY A 175 -43.93 11.19 2.07
N PRO A 176 -45.00 11.62 2.78
CA PRO A 176 -44.89 12.09 4.16
C PRO A 176 -44.43 11.00 5.15
N GLU A 177 -44.65 9.72 4.82
CA GLU A 177 -44.21 8.58 5.62
C GLU A 177 -42.68 8.47 5.73
N ARG A 178 -41.93 9.09 4.82
CA ARG A 178 -40.46 9.16 4.85
C ARG A 178 -39.96 10.47 5.48
N GLY A 179 -40.87 11.38 5.85
CA GLY A 179 -40.49 12.65 6.44
C GLY A 179 -40.07 12.53 7.90
N CYS A 180 -39.46 13.62 8.40
CA CYS A 180 -39.09 13.74 9.81
C CYS A 180 -40.26 13.91 10.78
N GLY A 181 -41.51 13.91 10.30
CA GLY A 181 -42.73 14.10 11.11
C GLY A 181 -42.94 15.52 11.64
N LYS A 182 -42.08 16.47 11.31
CA LYS A 182 -42.23 17.88 11.72
C LYS A 182 -43.19 18.59 10.79
N PRO A 183 -44.07 19.51 11.33
CA PRO A 183 -44.98 20.31 10.51
C PRO A 183 -44.25 21.21 9.48
N THR A 184 -43.00 21.55 9.77
CA THR A 184 -42.12 22.37 8.91
C THR A 184 -41.30 21.57 7.92
N CYS A 185 -41.57 20.26 7.75
CA CYS A 185 -40.85 19.42 6.79
C CYS A 185 -41.06 19.92 5.36
N ASN A 186 -40.00 20.40 4.73
CA ASN A 186 -39.94 20.89 3.35
C ASN A 186 -38.69 20.44 2.65
N VAL A 187 -38.43 20.93 1.43
CA VAL A 187 -37.28 20.56 0.60
C VAL A 187 -35.89 20.84 1.25
N GLY A 188 -35.83 21.85 2.13
CA GLY A 188 -34.59 22.13 2.91
C GLY A 188 -34.43 21.29 4.16
N CYS A 189 -35.27 20.25 4.36
CA CYS A 189 -35.15 19.34 5.50
C CYS A 189 -34.20 18.18 5.17
N ASP A 190 -33.25 17.93 6.05
CA ASP A 190 -32.30 16.79 5.93
C ASP A 190 -32.94 15.45 6.31
N CYS A 191 -34.12 15.15 5.73
CA CYS A 191 -34.79 13.86 5.87
C CYS A 191 -34.98 13.17 4.51
N ASP A 192 -35.37 11.89 4.53
CA ASP A 192 -35.47 11.10 3.30
C ASP A 192 -36.75 11.33 2.50
N ARG A 193 -37.62 12.35 2.84
CA ARG A 193 -38.84 12.63 2.11
C ARG A 193 -38.59 13.27 0.76
N TYR A 194 -37.80 14.34 0.73
CA TYR A 194 -37.51 15.08 -0.50
C TYR A 194 -36.11 14.62 -0.98
N LEU A 195 -36.11 13.77 -2.01
CA LEU A 195 -34.87 13.24 -2.59
C LEU A 195 -34.41 14.16 -3.71
N GLU A 196 -33.29 14.83 -3.53
CA GLU A 196 -32.60 15.55 -4.62
C GLU A 196 -32.22 14.54 -5.71
N ILE A 197 -32.74 14.74 -6.92
CA ILE A 197 -32.48 13.85 -8.07
C ILE A 197 -31.59 14.50 -9.13
N TRP A 198 -31.50 15.82 -9.18
CA TRP A 198 -30.72 16.55 -10.16
C TRP A 198 -30.33 17.92 -9.66
N ASN A 199 -29.07 18.31 -9.82
CA ASN A 199 -28.58 19.66 -9.58
C ASN A 199 -28.19 20.33 -10.91
N LEU A 200 -28.66 21.57 -11.17
CA LEU A 200 -28.37 22.39 -12.33
C LEU A 200 -27.53 23.59 -11.92
N VAL A 201 -26.21 23.54 -12.12
CA VAL A 201 -25.28 24.60 -11.74
C VAL A 201 -25.08 25.57 -12.88
N PHE A 202 -25.30 26.84 -12.60
CA PHE A 202 -25.20 27.98 -13.54
C PHE A 202 -23.83 28.64 -13.35
N THR A 203 -22.78 28.01 -13.89
CA THR A 203 -21.41 28.39 -13.70
C THR A 203 -21.10 29.71 -14.39
N GLN A 204 -20.97 30.77 -13.64
CA GLN A 204 -20.74 32.13 -14.15
C GLN A 204 -19.60 32.87 -13.43
N PHE A 205 -19.02 32.29 -12.39
CA PHE A 205 -17.88 32.84 -11.66
C PHE A 205 -16.72 31.83 -11.60
N ASN A 206 -15.52 32.36 -11.33
CA ASN A 206 -14.32 31.58 -10.99
C ASN A 206 -13.87 32.01 -9.59
N LYS A 207 -13.86 31.09 -8.63
CA LYS A 207 -13.33 31.33 -7.29
C LYS A 207 -11.79 31.26 -7.33
N THR A 208 -11.17 32.32 -6.88
CA THR A 208 -9.70 32.45 -6.82
C THR A 208 -9.16 31.97 -5.47
N LYS A 209 -7.82 31.89 -5.34
CA LYS A 209 -7.13 31.45 -4.11
C LYS A 209 -7.43 32.28 -2.87
N ASP A 210 -7.67 33.57 -3.06
CA ASP A 210 -8.00 34.51 -2.00
C ASP A 210 -9.48 34.49 -1.59
N GLY A 211 -10.28 33.63 -2.26
CA GLY A 211 -11.71 33.44 -2.02
C GLY A 211 -12.61 34.44 -2.74
N SER A 212 -12.07 35.29 -3.62
CA SER A 212 -12.87 36.20 -4.44
C SER A 212 -13.53 35.51 -5.62
N TYR A 213 -14.67 36.04 -6.09
CA TYR A 213 -15.40 35.53 -7.24
C TYR A 213 -15.19 36.46 -8.44
N GLU A 214 -14.51 35.97 -9.48
CA GLU A 214 -14.32 36.69 -10.74
C GLU A 214 -15.33 36.19 -11.77
N PRO A 215 -16.01 37.06 -12.53
CA PRO A 215 -16.90 36.63 -13.60
C PRO A 215 -16.13 35.86 -14.67
N LEU A 216 -16.68 34.71 -15.10
CA LEU A 216 -16.15 33.98 -16.26
C LEU A 216 -16.45 34.75 -17.55
N GLU A 217 -15.55 34.67 -18.53
CA GLU A 217 -15.73 35.27 -19.86
C GLU A 217 -17.00 34.77 -20.54
N LYS A 218 -17.33 33.49 -20.34
CA LYS A 218 -18.55 32.84 -20.84
C LYS A 218 -19.29 32.18 -19.70
N LYS A 219 -20.61 32.31 -19.72
CA LYS A 219 -21.49 31.58 -18.82
C LYS A 219 -21.62 30.13 -19.30
N ASN A 220 -21.49 29.20 -18.39
CA ASN A 220 -21.50 27.76 -18.68
C ASN A 220 -22.59 27.03 -17.89
N ILE A 221 -22.93 25.84 -18.34
CA ILE A 221 -23.82 24.92 -17.64
C ILE A 221 -23.04 23.69 -17.21
N ASP A 222 -23.17 23.36 -15.93
CA ASP A 222 -22.76 22.12 -15.32
C ASP A 222 -23.99 21.50 -14.67
N THR A 223 -24.31 20.24 -14.99
CA THR A 223 -25.41 19.56 -14.32
C THR A 223 -25.01 18.18 -13.84
N GLY A 224 -25.63 17.73 -12.76
CA GLY A 224 -25.40 16.41 -12.19
C GLY A 224 -26.67 15.76 -11.67
N ALA A 225 -27.18 14.74 -12.39
CA ALA A 225 -28.26 13.88 -11.92
C ALA A 225 -27.71 12.55 -11.41
N GLY A 226 -28.09 12.15 -10.20
CA GLY A 226 -27.68 10.88 -9.62
C GLY A 226 -28.42 9.70 -10.26
N LEU A 227 -27.72 8.85 -11.01
CA LEU A 227 -28.36 7.69 -11.66
C LEU A 227 -29.04 6.78 -10.64
N GLU A 228 -28.41 6.48 -9.52
CA GLU A 228 -28.94 5.63 -8.46
C GLU A 228 -30.22 6.23 -7.84
N ARG A 229 -30.24 7.55 -7.67
CA ARG A 229 -31.39 8.30 -7.14
C ARG A 229 -32.56 8.26 -8.13
N LEU A 230 -32.30 8.52 -9.41
CA LEU A 230 -33.33 8.40 -10.46
C LEU A 230 -33.86 6.96 -10.56
N ALA A 231 -32.98 5.96 -10.51
CA ALA A 231 -33.36 4.56 -10.52
C ALA A 231 -34.27 4.22 -9.33
N SER A 232 -33.97 4.70 -8.13
CA SER A 232 -34.79 4.41 -6.94
C SER A 232 -36.21 5.00 -7.06
N VAL A 233 -36.33 6.20 -7.62
CA VAL A 233 -37.64 6.83 -7.91
C VAL A 233 -38.41 6.05 -8.95
N ILE A 234 -37.78 5.75 -10.10
CA ILE A 234 -38.44 5.10 -11.24
C ILE A 234 -38.82 3.65 -10.92
N GLN A 235 -37.99 2.94 -10.20
CA GLN A 235 -38.22 1.58 -9.76
C GLN A 235 -39.07 1.49 -8.49
N GLN A 236 -39.46 2.63 -7.90
CA GLN A 236 -40.27 2.73 -6.69
C GLN A 236 -39.70 1.93 -5.52
N LYS A 237 -38.37 2.09 -5.30
CA LYS A 237 -37.63 1.39 -4.27
C LYS A 237 -37.52 2.24 -2.98
N GLU A 238 -37.35 1.56 -1.86
CA GLU A 238 -37.18 2.22 -0.57
C GLU A 238 -35.87 3.01 -0.45
N SER A 239 -34.83 2.53 -1.13
CA SER A 239 -33.55 3.19 -1.18
C SER A 239 -32.82 2.86 -2.48
N ASN A 240 -31.75 3.57 -2.77
CA ASN A 240 -30.90 3.29 -3.92
C ASN A 240 -30.35 1.86 -3.88
N PHE A 241 -30.17 1.28 -2.69
CA PHE A 241 -29.64 -0.07 -2.50
C PHE A 241 -30.55 -1.17 -3.01
N GLU A 242 -31.87 -0.98 -3.04
CA GLU A 242 -32.81 -1.98 -3.52
C GLU A 242 -33.06 -1.89 -5.04
N THR A 243 -32.34 -1.00 -5.75
CA THR A 243 -32.39 -0.89 -7.21
C THR A 243 -31.64 -2.03 -7.92
N ASP A 244 -31.87 -2.17 -9.20
CA ASP A 244 -31.14 -3.12 -10.06
C ASP A 244 -29.63 -2.81 -10.20
N LEU A 245 -29.19 -1.60 -9.79
CA LEU A 245 -27.78 -1.19 -9.79
C LEU A 245 -26.98 -1.69 -8.59
N LEU A 246 -27.63 -2.18 -7.53
CA LEU A 246 -26.97 -2.62 -6.30
C LEU A 246 -27.52 -3.93 -5.74
N PHE A 247 -28.84 -4.14 -5.82
CA PHE A 247 -29.48 -5.27 -5.17
C PHE A 247 -28.93 -6.64 -5.62
N PRO A 248 -28.57 -6.88 -6.91
CA PRO A 248 -27.98 -8.14 -7.32
C PRO A 248 -26.67 -8.47 -6.60
N ILE A 249 -25.84 -7.46 -6.31
CA ILE A 249 -24.60 -7.63 -5.54
C ILE A 249 -24.95 -8.01 -4.10
N MET A 250 -25.87 -7.26 -3.50
CA MET A 250 -26.33 -7.51 -2.14
C MET A 250 -26.99 -8.88 -1.96
N GLN A 251 -27.80 -9.31 -2.94
CA GLN A 251 -28.39 -10.65 -2.94
C GLN A 251 -27.32 -11.73 -2.89
N ARG A 252 -26.22 -11.56 -3.64
CA ARG A 252 -25.11 -12.51 -3.59
C ARG A 252 -24.42 -12.54 -2.23
N VAL A 253 -24.29 -11.39 -1.57
CA VAL A 253 -23.76 -11.34 -0.20
C VAL A 253 -24.69 -12.11 0.76
N ILE A 254 -26.02 -11.88 0.66
CA ILE A 254 -27.01 -12.61 1.46
C ILE A 254 -26.91 -14.12 1.24
N ASP A 255 -26.75 -14.55 -0.01
CA ASP A 255 -26.61 -15.96 -0.36
C ASP A 255 -25.34 -16.59 0.25
N VAL A 256 -24.26 -15.84 0.31
CA VAL A 256 -22.97 -16.31 0.89
C VAL A 256 -23.05 -16.40 2.42
N CYS A 257 -23.65 -15.42 3.09
CA CYS A 257 -23.74 -15.42 4.56
C CYS A 257 -24.97 -16.15 5.10
N HIS A 258 -25.90 -16.60 4.25
CA HIS A 258 -27.22 -17.12 4.63
C HIS A 258 -27.96 -16.18 5.60
N GLY A 259 -27.78 -14.87 5.42
CA GLY A 259 -28.24 -13.85 6.36
C GLY A 259 -29.71 -13.49 6.19
N ASP A 260 -30.26 -12.84 7.23
CA ASP A 260 -31.61 -12.28 7.19
C ASP A 260 -31.54 -10.75 6.90
N TYR A 261 -31.97 -10.36 5.69
CA TYR A 261 -32.02 -8.94 5.29
C TYR A 261 -33.02 -8.09 6.11
N ASN A 262 -33.92 -8.73 6.87
CA ASN A 262 -34.81 -8.02 7.79
C ASN A 262 -34.13 -7.67 9.13
N ASN A 263 -33.04 -8.33 9.47
CA ASN A 263 -32.22 -7.93 10.61
C ASN A 263 -31.50 -6.61 10.32
N LYS A 264 -31.68 -5.62 11.18
CA LYS A 264 -31.16 -4.25 10.96
C LYS A 264 -29.63 -4.19 10.80
N GLU A 265 -28.89 -4.91 11.62
CA GLU A 265 -27.42 -4.92 11.58
C GLU A 265 -26.92 -5.63 10.32
N GLN A 266 -27.49 -6.79 10.01
CA GLN A 266 -27.15 -7.53 8.79
C GLN A 266 -27.51 -6.75 7.53
N LYS A 267 -28.64 -6.04 7.52
CA LYS A 267 -29.04 -5.16 6.42
C LYS A 267 -28.00 -4.07 6.15
N ILE A 268 -27.49 -3.43 7.21
CA ILE A 268 -26.41 -2.42 7.09
C ILE A 268 -25.15 -3.07 6.52
N ALA A 269 -24.73 -4.20 7.08
CA ALA A 269 -23.51 -4.89 6.63
C ALA A 269 -23.58 -5.31 5.15
N VAL A 270 -24.70 -5.86 4.72
CA VAL A 270 -24.95 -6.23 3.31
C VAL A 270 -24.89 -5.02 2.38
N LYS A 271 -25.51 -3.89 2.78
CA LYS A 271 -25.48 -2.65 2.00
C LYS A 271 -24.05 -2.09 1.88
N VAL A 272 -23.30 -2.06 2.97
CA VAL A 272 -21.90 -1.59 2.98
C VAL A 272 -21.04 -2.46 2.05
N ILE A 273 -21.14 -3.78 2.15
CA ILE A 273 -20.37 -4.69 1.29
C ILE A 273 -20.75 -4.47 -0.17
N GLY A 274 -22.04 -4.37 -0.49
CA GLY A 274 -22.51 -4.16 -1.87
C GLY A 274 -22.03 -2.87 -2.49
N ASP A 275 -22.08 -1.76 -1.76
CA ASP A 275 -21.54 -0.47 -2.18
C ASP A 275 -20.02 -0.51 -2.35
N HIS A 276 -19.32 -1.03 -1.35
CA HIS A 276 -17.87 -1.00 -1.31
C HIS A 276 -17.22 -1.89 -2.36
N ILE A 277 -17.75 -3.08 -2.61
CA ILE A 277 -17.19 -3.95 -3.66
C ILE A 277 -17.41 -3.35 -5.05
N ARG A 278 -18.54 -2.65 -5.27
CA ARG A 278 -18.77 -1.88 -6.49
C ARG A 278 -17.72 -0.77 -6.65
N ALA A 279 -17.51 0.04 -5.61
CA ALA A 279 -16.52 1.12 -5.60
C ALA A 279 -15.10 0.60 -5.86
N VAL A 280 -14.68 -0.45 -5.14
CA VAL A 280 -13.34 -1.05 -5.28
C VAL A 280 -13.12 -1.63 -6.67
N THR A 281 -14.13 -2.30 -7.25
CA THR A 281 -14.08 -2.84 -8.62
C THR A 281 -13.82 -1.74 -9.63
N MET A 282 -14.54 -0.60 -9.53
CA MET A 282 -14.36 0.56 -10.41
C MET A 282 -12.99 1.22 -10.23
N MET A 283 -12.54 1.39 -8.98
CA MET A 283 -11.25 2.00 -8.69
C MET A 283 -10.08 1.17 -9.24
N ILE A 284 -10.09 -0.15 -9.05
CA ILE A 284 -9.04 -1.03 -9.60
C ILE A 284 -9.16 -1.10 -11.12
N GLY A 285 -10.39 -1.10 -11.66
CA GLY A 285 -10.65 -0.99 -13.09
C GLY A 285 -9.99 0.23 -13.73
N ASP A 286 -9.93 1.35 -13.02
CA ASP A 286 -9.25 2.58 -13.43
C ASP A 286 -7.75 2.63 -13.05
N GLY A 287 -7.19 1.52 -12.58
CA GLY A 287 -5.75 1.36 -12.33
C GLY A 287 -5.27 1.78 -10.94
N ILE A 288 -6.17 2.02 -9.99
CA ILE A 288 -5.80 2.31 -8.60
C ILE A 288 -5.48 1.00 -7.90
N LEU A 289 -4.32 0.93 -7.25
CA LEU A 289 -3.89 -0.22 -6.45
C LEU A 289 -3.82 0.14 -4.96
N PRO A 290 -4.03 -0.83 -4.05
CA PRO A 290 -3.92 -0.60 -2.61
C PRO A 290 -2.54 -0.06 -2.22
N SER A 291 -2.50 1.02 -1.44
CA SER A 291 -1.26 1.60 -0.91
C SER A 291 -1.49 2.23 0.47
N ASN A 292 -0.42 2.75 1.09
CA ASN A 292 -0.51 3.41 2.40
C ASN A 292 -0.85 4.91 2.31
N GLU A 293 -0.83 5.50 1.13
CA GLU A 293 -1.03 6.93 0.93
C GLU A 293 -1.90 7.19 -0.32
N GLY A 294 -2.48 8.37 -0.37
CA GLY A 294 -3.20 8.86 -1.53
C GLY A 294 -4.40 8.00 -1.93
N ARG A 295 -4.60 7.82 -3.23
CA ARG A 295 -5.75 7.09 -3.81
C ARG A 295 -5.81 5.64 -3.38
N GLY A 296 -4.65 4.99 -3.31
CA GLY A 296 -4.55 3.59 -2.90
C GLY A 296 -4.90 3.37 -1.43
N TYR A 297 -4.67 4.36 -0.57
CA TYR A 297 -5.13 4.33 0.83
C TYR A 297 -6.67 4.37 0.89
N VAL A 298 -7.30 5.24 0.10
CA VAL A 298 -8.77 5.31 0.02
C VAL A 298 -9.34 3.96 -0.42
N LEU A 299 -8.79 3.35 -1.46
CA LEU A 299 -9.19 2.02 -1.91
C LEU A 299 -9.04 0.97 -0.81
N ARG A 300 -7.90 0.94 -0.11
CA ARG A 300 -7.66 0.01 1.01
C ARG A 300 -8.65 0.21 2.14
N ARG A 301 -8.94 1.45 2.51
CA ARG A 301 -9.92 1.77 3.55
C ARG A 301 -11.30 1.19 3.22
N ILE A 302 -11.78 1.42 1.99
CA ILE A 302 -13.07 0.92 1.50
C ILE A 302 -13.08 -0.61 1.51
N LEU A 303 -12.04 -1.25 0.96
CA LEU A 303 -11.93 -2.71 0.89
C LEU A 303 -11.88 -3.35 2.28
N ARG A 304 -11.06 -2.81 3.18
CA ARG A 304 -10.94 -3.32 4.57
C ARG A 304 -12.23 -3.15 5.36
N ARG A 305 -12.98 -2.07 5.09
CA ARG A 305 -14.30 -1.87 5.67
C ARG A 305 -15.27 -2.96 5.20
N ALA A 306 -15.27 -3.30 3.91
CA ALA A 306 -16.06 -4.42 3.40
C ALA A 306 -15.68 -5.77 4.04
N VAL A 307 -14.38 -6.06 4.22
CA VAL A 307 -13.90 -7.27 4.91
C VAL A 307 -14.40 -7.32 6.36
N ARG A 308 -14.32 -6.21 7.09
CA ARG A 308 -14.86 -6.14 8.48
C ARG A 308 -16.34 -6.47 8.51
N PHE A 309 -17.14 -5.86 7.62
CA PHE A 309 -18.58 -6.13 7.59
C PHE A 309 -18.89 -7.58 7.16
N GLY A 310 -18.02 -8.21 6.38
CA GLY A 310 -18.08 -9.66 6.15
C GLY A 310 -17.96 -10.46 7.45
N ARG A 311 -17.03 -10.07 8.34
CA ARG A 311 -16.92 -10.71 9.67
C ARG A 311 -18.13 -10.47 10.56
N VAL A 312 -18.74 -9.28 10.49
CA VAL A 312 -20.02 -9.01 11.20
C VAL A 312 -21.13 -9.94 10.72
N LEU A 313 -21.13 -10.33 9.44
CA LEU A 313 -22.06 -11.34 8.88
C LEU A 313 -21.64 -12.78 9.15
N GLY A 314 -20.54 -13.04 9.86
CA GLY A 314 -20.04 -14.38 10.15
C GLY A 314 -19.31 -15.05 8.98
N ILE A 315 -18.93 -14.33 7.94
CA ILE A 315 -18.16 -14.86 6.82
C ILE A 315 -16.68 -14.93 7.22
N GLU A 316 -16.15 -16.14 7.36
CA GLU A 316 -14.76 -16.37 7.75
C GLU A 316 -13.80 -16.50 6.58
N GLU A 317 -14.26 -17.00 5.45
CA GLU A 317 -13.48 -17.19 4.22
C GLU A 317 -13.45 -15.94 3.36
N ALA A 318 -12.45 -15.83 2.49
CA ALA A 318 -12.36 -14.75 1.50
C ALA A 318 -13.50 -14.90 0.47
N PHE A 319 -14.27 -13.86 0.25
CA PHE A 319 -15.45 -13.90 -0.60
C PHE A 319 -15.63 -12.72 -1.55
N LEU A 320 -14.97 -11.58 -1.27
CA LEU A 320 -15.16 -10.33 -2.01
C LEU A 320 -14.80 -10.45 -3.49
N ALA A 321 -13.73 -11.18 -3.81
CA ALA A 321 -13.33 -11.41 -5.20
C ALA A 321 -14.41 -12.14 -6.04
N ASN A 322 -15.27 -12.93 -5.40
CA ASN A 322 -16.37 -13.62 -6.08
C ASN A 322 -17.55 -12.70 -6.44
N LEU A 323 -17.62 -11.52 -5.82
CA LEU A 323 -18.66 -10.52 -6.11
C LEU A 323 -18.31 -9.68 -7.34
N VAL A 324 -17.03 -9.63 -7.73
CA VAL A 324 -16.54 -8.85 -8.88
C VAL A 324 -17.23 -9.24 -10.17
N ASP A 325 -17.50 -10.53 -10.36
CA ASP A 325 -18.15 -11.04 -11.57
C ASP A 325 -19.53 -10.38 -11.79
N ILE A 326 -20.31 -10.23 -10.72
CA ILE A 326 -21.64 -9.61 -10.78
C ILE A 326 -21.52 -8.13 -11.10
N VAL A 327 -20.57 -7.44 -10.45
CA VAL A 327 -20.33 -6.02 -10.73
C VAL A 327 -19.97 -5.82 -12.21
N ILE A 328 -19.05 -6.61 -12.73
CA ILE A 328 -18.66 -6.53 -14.14
C ILE A 328 -19.86 -6.82 -15.06
N ASP A 329 -20.63 -7.85 -14.78
CA ASP A 329 -21.79 -8.19 -15.61
C ASP A 329 -22.84 -7.07 -15.66
N MET A 330 -23.02 -6.32 -14.57
CA MET A 330 -23.95 -5.20 -14.50
C MET A 330 -23.45 -3.97 -15.27
N TYR A 331 -22.12 -3.77 -15.34
CA TYR A 331 -21.53 -2.53 -15.84
C TYR A 331 -20.74 -2.67 -17.15
N LYS A 332 -20.50 -3.88 -17.68
CA LYS A 332 -19.69 -4.13 -18.89
C LYS A 332 -20.16 -3.39 -20.15
N GLU A 333 -21.45 -3.03 -20.25
CA GLU A 333 -21.96 -2.25 -21.38
C GLU A 333 -21.55 -0.76 -21.28
N ALA A 334 -21.52 -0.23 -20.06
CA ALA A 334 -21.10 1.16 -19.80
C ALA A 334 -19.58 1.30 -19.70
N TYR A 335 -18.92 0.28 -19.14
CA TYR A 335 -17.49 0.26 -18.82
C TYR A 335 -16.85 -1.07 -19.26
N PRO A 336 -16.63 -1.28 -20.57
CA PRO A 336 -16.10 -2.54 -21.12
C PRO A 336 -14.68 -2.87 -20.61
N GLU A 337 -13.90 -1.86 -20.21
CA GLU A 337 -12.56 -2.02 -19.63
C GLU A 337 -12.54 -2.89 -18.36
N LEU A 338 -13.66 -2.98 -17.63
CA LEU A 338 -13.76 -3.84 -16.45
C LEU A 338 -13.64 -5.32 -16.81
N ALA A 339 -14.23 -5.73 -17.94
CA ALA A 339 -14.16 -7.10 -18.41
C ALA A 339 -12.74 -7.49 -18.85
N GLU A 340 -12.02 -6.56 -19.47
CA GLU A 340 -10.62 -6.75 -19.89
C GLU A 340 -9.68 -6.91 -18.68
N ARG A 341 -9.97 -6.24 -17.56
CA ARG A 341 -9.14 -6.24 -16.34
C ARG A 341 -9.67 -7.15 -15.24
N LYS A 342 -10.65 -7.99 -15.53
CA LYS A 342 -11.35 -8.85 -14.57
C LYS A 342 -10.40 -9.62 -13.65
N GLU A 343 -9.44 -10.34 -14.21
CA GLU A 343 -8.52 -11.17 -13.43
C GLU A 343 -7.61 -10.34 -12.54
N LEU A 344 -7.14 -9.20 -13.01
CA LEU A 344 -6.39 -8.25 -12.20
C LEU A 344 -7.23 -7.76 -11.00
N ILE A 345 -8.46 -7.33 -11.25
CA ILE A 345 -9.37 -6.83 -10.21
C ILE A 345 -9.58 -7.90 -9.13
N LYS A 346 -9.90 -9.12 -9.53
CA LYS A 346 -10.11 -10.24 -8.61
C LYS A 346 -8.87 -10.58 -7.79
N THR A 347 -7.70 -10.60 -8.44
CA THR A 347 -6.44 -10.92 -7.77
C THR A 347 -6.05 -9.86 -6.73
N VAL A 348 -6.19 -8.58 -7.08
CA VAL A 348 -5.90 -7.47 -6.16
C VAL A 348 -6.81 -7.53 -4.92
N ILE A 349 -8.11 -7.73 -5.13
CA ILE A 349 -9.09 -7.83 -4.05
C ILE A 349 -8.79 -9.04 -3.17
N ALA A 350 -8.59 -10.23 -3.74
CA ALA A 350 -8.31 -11.46 -2.99
C ALA A 350 -7.02 -11.34 -2.17
N THR A 351 -5.98 -10.72 -2.73
CA THR A 351 -4.70 -10.53 -2.04
C THR A 351 -4.84 -9.59 -0.84
N GLU A 352 -5.47 -8.42 -1.01
CA GLU A 352 -5.64 -7.46 0.09
C GLU A 352 -6.62 -8.00 1.16
N GLU A 353 -7.69 -8.71 0.74
CA GLU A 353 -8.63 -9.38 1.64
C GLU A 353 -7.93 -10.44 2.50
N ALA A 354 -7.11 -11.30 1.89
CA ALA A 354 -6.35 -12.34 2.60
C ALA A 354 -5.33 -11.74 3.57
N GLN A 355 -4.58 -10.72 3.13
CA GLN A 355 -3.60 -10.03 3.98
C GLN A 355 -4.25 -9.35 5.19
N PHE A 356 -5.37 -8.68 4.99
CA PHE A 356 -6.07 -8.01 6.08
C PHE A 356 -6.77 -9.00 7.01
N SER A 357 -7.39 -10.05 6.48
CA SER A 357 -8.03 -11.10 7.27
C SER A 357 -7.06 -11.79 8.22
N ALA A 358 -5.80 -11.98 7.81
CA ALA A 358 -4.75 -12.56 8.66
C ALA A 358 -4.45 -11.72 9.92
N THR A 359 -4.59 -10.39 9.83
CA THR A 359 -4.31 -9.47 10.95
C THR A 359 -5.57 -8.97 11.65
N LEU A 360 -6.74 -9.07 11.00
CA LEU A 360 -8.00 -8.51 11.47
C LEU A 360 -8.44 -9.12 12.80
N ALA A 361 -8.37 -10.45 12.94
CA ALA A 361 -8.80 -11.13 14.17
C ALA A 361 -7.98 -10.67 15.38
N GLN A 362 -6.65 -10.66 15.26
CA GLN A 362 -5.75 -10.19 16.32
C GLN A 362 -5.92 -8.70 16.61
N GLY A 363 -6.12 -7.90 15.56
CA GLY A 363 -6.33 -6.47 15.70
C GLY A 363 -7.65 -6.15 16.41
N LEU A 364 -8.74 -6.86 16.10
CA LEU A 364 -10.02 -6.72 16.79
C LEU A 364 -9.96 -7.17 18.26
N GLU A 365 -9.29 -8.29 18.55
CA GLU A 365 -9.08 -8.75 19.92
C GLU A 365 -8.31 -7.70 20.73
N LEU A 366 -7.24 -7.16 20.18
CA LEU A 366 -6.46 -6.10 20.81
C LEU A 366 -7.26 -4.81 20.99
N LEU A 367 -8.05 -4.41 19.98
CA LEU A 367 -8.91 -3.22 20.07
C LEU A 367 -9.98 -3.37 21.15
N ASN A 368 -10.65 -4.52 21.22
CA ASN A 368 -11.64 -4.80 22.26
C ASN A 368 -11.01 -4.74 23.66
N ALA A 369 -9.83 -5.35 23.85
CA ALA A 369 -9.10 -5.22 25.10
C ALA A 369 -8.70 -3.77 25.43
N MET A 370 -8.35 -2.96 24.43
CA MET A 370 -8.04 -1.54 24.62
C MET A 370 -9.29 -0.71 24.96
N ILE A 371 -10.46 -1.06 24.42
CA ILE A 371 -11.76 -0.44 24.75
C ILE A 371 -12.14 -0.76 26.20
N GLU A 372 -12.04 -2.03 26.60
CA GLU A 372 -12.29 -2.46 27.98
C GLU A 372 -11.37 -1.77 28.99
N ASP A 373 -10.07 -1.63 28.64
CA ASP A 373 -9.05 -0.96 29.46
C ASP A 373 -9.29 0.57 29.58
N ALA A 374 -9.97 1.15 28.61
CA ALA A 374 -10.27 2.58 28.56
C ALA A 374 -11.60 2.94 29.24
N ASP A 375 -12.27 1.95 29.84
CA ASP A 375 -13.57 2.09 30.52
C ASP A 375 -13.51 3.18 31.60
N GLY A 376 -14.23 4.28 31.39
CA GLY A 376 -14.29 5.46 32.25
C GLY A 376 -13.62 6.74 31.72
N THR A 377 -12.79 6.68 30.68
CA THR A 377 -12.19 7.88 30.05
C THR A 377 -12.99 8.38 28.84
N GLY A 378 -13.73 7.51 28.18
CA GLY A 378 -14.47 7.82 26.93
C GLY A 378 -13.59 8.12 25.72
N VAL A 379 -12.26 8.03 25.85
CA VAL A 379 -11.29 8.33 24.79
C VAL A 379 -10.21 7.27 24.71
N LEU A 380 -9.98 6.71 23.51
CA LEU A 380 -8.89 5.77 23.24
C LEU A 380 -7.60 6.56 22.91
N ALA A 381 -6.53 6.30 23.64
CA ALA A 381 -5.26 7.01 23.51
C ALA A 381 -4.67 6.87 22.09
N GLY A 382 -4.17 7.98 21.51
CA GLY A 382 -3.66 8.03 20.14
C GLY A 382 -2.47 7.10 19.86
N GLU A 383 -1.59 6.85 20.84
CA GLU A 383 -0.50 5.87 20.72
C GLU A 383 -1.01 4.43 20.56
N LYS A 384 -2.12 4.07 21.22
CA LYS A 384 -2.77 2.76 21.08
C LYS A 384 -3.39 2.63 19.67
N VAL A 385 -4.04 3.69 19.18
CA VAL A 385 -4.59 3.78 17.81
C VAL A 385 -3.46 3.66 16.78
N PHE A 386 -2.35 4.38 16.97
CA PHE A 386 -1.19 4.29 16.10
C PHE A 386 -0.59 2.88 16.04
N LYS A 387 -0.54 2.16 17.15
CA LYS A 387 -0.08 0.77 17.19
C LYS A 387 -0.96 -0.15 16.33
N LEU A 388 -2.29 0.02 16.37
CA LEU A 388 -3.22 -0.71 15.52
C LEU A 388 -2.99 -0.39 14.03
N TYR A 389 -2.77 0.88 13.71
CA TYR A 389 -2.49 1.33 12.34
C TYR A 389 -1.16 0.77 11.82
N ASP A 390 -0.06 0.96 12.57
CA ASP A 390 1.31 0.65 12.12
C ASP A 390 1.59 -0.86 12.08
N THR A 391 1.10 -1.61 13.08
CA THR A 391 1.42 -3.04 13.26
C THR A 391 0.39 -3.97 12.60
N PHE A 392 -0.89 -3.65 12.73
CA PHE A 392 -1.99 -4.51 12.25
C PHE A 392 -2.64 -3.99 10.98
N GLY A 393 -2.23 -2.80 10.52
CA GLY A 393 -2.77 -2.20 9.32
C GLY A 393 -4.24 -1.78 9.43
N PHE A 394 -4.74 -1.52 10.65
CA PHE A 394 -6.07 -0.96 10.86
C PHE A 394 -6.09 0.49 10.43
N PRO A 395 -6.90 0.89 9.45
CA PRO A 395 -7.14 2.29 9.17
C PRO A 395 -7.64 3.01 10.42
N VAL A 396 -7.16 4.22 10.67
CA VAL A 396 -7.54 4.98 11.87
C VAL A 396 -9.05 5.22 11.92
N GLU A 397 -9.67 5.46 10.77
CA GLU A 397 -11.10 5.67 10.64
C GLU A 397 -11.90 4.39 10.94
N LEU A 398 -11.36 3.22 10.62
CA LEU A 398 -11.99 1.95 10.99
C LEU A 398 -11.93 1.71 12.50
N THR A 399 -10.81 2.08 13.13
CA THR A 399 -10.67 2.06 14.59
C THR A 399 -11.66 3.03 15.22
N GLU A 400 -11.80 4.23 14.68
CA GLU A 400 -12.74 5.25 15.15
C GLU A 400 -14.19 4.79 15.05
N GLU A 401 -14.60 4.21 13.90
CA GLU A 401 -15.95 3.66 13.69
C GLU A 401 -16.28 2.61 14.77
N ILE A 402 -15.34 1.68 15.07
CA ILE A 402 -15.56 0.66 16.09
C ILE A 402 -15.64 1.26 17.50
N VAL A 403 -14.77 2.21 17.80
CA VAL A 403 -14.75 2.91 19.10
C VAL A 403 -16.03 3.71 19.32
N GLN A 404 -16.55 4.36 18.28
CA GLN A 404 -17.83 5.11 18.33
C GLN A 404 -19.03 4.18 18.55
N GLU A 405 -19.03 2.95 18.02
CA GLU A 405 -20.06 1.95 18.29
C GLU A 405 -20.16 1.63 19.81
N HIS A 406 -19.06 1.84 20.57
CA HIS A 406 -19.00 1.68 22.02
C HIS A 406 -19.20 3.03 22.77
N GLY A 407 -19.60 4.11 22.06
CA GLY A 407 -19.84 5.42 22.67
C GLY A 407 -18.59 6.18 23.10
N MET A 408 -17.44 5.82 22.53
CA MET A 408 -16.13 6.44 22.80
C MET A 408 -15.60 7.22 21.60
N THR A 409 -14.51 7.94 21.78
CA THR A 409 -13.78 8.67 20.74
C THR A 409 -12.30 8.30 20.75
N ILE A 410 -11.52 8.73 19.73
CA ILE A 410 -10.07 8.53 19.69
C ILE A 410 -9.32 9.87 19.91
N ASP A 411 -8.07 9.77 20.41
CA ASP A 411 -7.16 10.90 20.54
C ASP A 411 -6.39 11.11 19.23
N HIS A 412 -6.92 11.95 18.34
CA HIS A 412 -6.31 12.29 17.05
C HIS A 412 -4.96 12.99 17.23
N ASP A 413 -4.81 13.90 18.20
CA ASP A 413 -3.56 14.62 18.41
C ASP A 413 -2.43 13.68 18.82
N GLY A 414 -2.71 12.70 19.67
CA GLY A 414 -1.76 11.67 20.07
C GLY A 414 -1.37 10.75 18.91
N PHE A 415 -2.33 10.38 18.07
CA PHE A 415 -2.09 9.61 16.85
C PHE A 415 -1.17 10.35 15.87
N ASP A 416 -1.46 11.64 15.60
CA ASP A 416 -0.67 12.48 14.69
C ASP A 416 0.76 12.69 15.18
N LYS A 417 0.96 12.84 16.49
CA LYS A 417 2.31 12.93 17.09
C LYS A 417 3.08 11.62 16.89
N ALA A 418 2.47 10.48 17.10
CA ALA A 418 3.10 9.17 16.89
C ALA A 418 3.46 8.95 15.42
N MET A 419 2.58 9.33 14.49
CA MET A 419 2.78 9.28 13.05
C MET A 419 3.97 10.17 12.63
N LYS A 420 4.03 11.42 13.09
CA LYS A 420 5.15 12.33 12.80
C LYS A 420 6.47 11.80 13.32
N ALA A 421 6.48 11.25 14.54
CA ALA A 421 7.69 10.66 15.12
C ALA A 421 8.22 9.47 14.30
N GLN A 422 7.33 8.65 13.72
CA GLN A 422 7.73 7.59 12.81
C GLN A 422 8.32 8.13 11.51
N GLN A 423 7.66 9.12 10.90
CA GLN A 423 8.14 9.76 9.67
C GLN A 423 9.50 10.43 9.85
N GLU A 424 9.72 11.09 10.99
CA GLU A 424 11.01 11.71 11.32
C GLU A 424 12.12 10.68 11.51
N ARG A 425 11.83 9.54 12.16
CA ARG A 425 12.78 8.42 12.27
C ARG A 425 13.13 7.86 10.90
N ALA A 426 12.16 7.69 10.01
CA ALA A 426 12.38 7.24 8.64
C ALA A 426 13.20 8.24 7.82
N ARG A 427 12.95 9.56 7.97
CA ARG A 427 13.74 10.62 7.32
C ARG A 427 15.17 10.70 7.88
N ALA A 428 15.35 10.60 9.19
CA ALA A 428 16.66 10.62 9.82
C ALA A 428 17.52 9.41 9.41
N ALA A 429 16.92 8.25 9.23
CA ALA A 429 17.60 7.07 8.70
C ALA A 429 18.08 7.27 7.24
N ARG A 430 17.32 8.00 6.42
CA ARG A 430 17.69 8.35 5.03
C ARG A 430 18.73 9.48 4.98
N ALA A 431 18.67 10.46 5.87
CA ALA A 431 19.55 11.65 5.86
C ALA A 431 21.02 11.35 6.24
N LYS A 432 21.31 10.19 6.86
CA LYS A 432 22.69 9.79 7.23
C LYS A 432 23.58 9.41 6.03
N VAL A 433 23.04 9.41 4.81
CA VAL A 433 23.74 8.89 3.62
C VAL A 433 24.28 9.99 2.69
N SER A 434 23.95 11.28 2.85
CA SER A 434 24.50 12.33 1.97
C SER A 434 25.13 13.49 2.75
N ALA A 435 26.45 13.60 2.63
CA ALA A 435 27.16 14.84 2.96
C ALA A 435 26.70 15.92 1.95
N LYS A 436 25.99 16.94 2.39
CA LYS A 436 25.56 18.05 1.52
C LYS A 436 26.78 18.94 1.20
N VAL A 437 27.25 18.86 -0.04
CA VAL A 437 28.10 19.92 -0.59
C VAL A 437 27.20 21.13 -0.85
N ALA A 438 27.67 22.33 -0.45
CA ALA A 438 26.90 23.57 -0.64
C ALA A 438 26.69 23.84 -2.14
N THR A 439 25.45 24.18 -2.51
CA THR A 439 25.13 24.58 -3.90
C THR A 439 25.84 25.89 -4.26
N PRO A 440 26.40 26.03 -5.49
CA PRO A 440 27.08 27.24 -5.90
C PRO A 440 26.09 28.42 -6.06
N ASP A 441 26.51 29.63 -5.66
CA ASP A 441 25.77 30.86 -5.95
C ASP A 441 25.94 31.23 -7.43
N THR A 442 24.81 31.18 -8.16
CA THR A 442 24.78 31.50 -9.60
C THR A 442 24.21 32.88 -9.90
N THR A 443 24.10 33.76 -8.90
CA THR A 443 23.61 35.11 -9.09
C THR A 443 24.47 35.89 -10.10
N GLY A 444 23.83 36.38 -11.18
CA GLY A 444 24.49 37.13 -12.23
C GLY A 444 25.12 36.34 -13.37
N LEU A 445 24.93 35.00 -13.42
CA LEU A 445 25.33 34.20 -14.57
C LEU A 445 24.32 34.32 -15.72
N ASP A 446 24.84 34.51 -16.93
CA ASP A 446 24.03 34.41 -18.15
C ASP A 446 23.81 32.93 -18.50
N GLN A 447 22.62 32.44 -18.14
CA GLN A 447 22.24 31.03 -18.33
C GLN A 447 22.10 30.64 -19.79
N SER A 448 21.82 31.60 -20.69
CA SER A 448 21.66 31.33 -22.12
C SER A 448 22.97 30.97 -22.84
N ALA A 449 24.10 31.28 -22.19
CA ALA A 449 25.44 30.98 -22.71
C ALA A 449 25.96 29.58 -22.26
N LEU A 450 25.18 28.83 -21.46
CA LEU A 450 25.60 27.55 -20.91
C LEU A 450 24.90 26.40 -21.62
N VAL A 451 25.67 25.52 -22.27
CA VAL A 451 25.14 24.47 -23.14
C VAL A 451 25.55 23.08 -22.66
N LYS A 452 24.60 22.13 -22.69
CA LYS A 452 24.95 20.71 -22.63
C LYS A 452 25.42 20.27 -24.01
N ASP A 453 26.66 19.82 -24.12
CA ASP A 453 27.26 19.30 -25.34
C ASP A 453 27.98 17.99 -25.06
N GLU A 454 27.34 16.87 -25.40
CA GLU A 454 27.85 15.52 -25.14
C GLU A 454 29.19 15.21 -25.82
N ASN A 455 29.57 16.00 -26.82
CA ASN A 455 30.82 15.86 -27.55
C ASN A 455 31.90 16.87 -27.12
N ALA A 456 31.62 17.71 -26.12
CA ALA A 456 32.58 18.70 -25.68
C ALA A 456 33.82 18.01 -25.07
N VAL A 457 34.98 18.33 -25.62
CA VAL A 457 36.29 17.88 -25.12
C VAL A 457 37.07 19.00 -24.43
N ASN A 458 36.63 20.26 -24.62
CA ASN A 458 37.19 21.46 -24.02
C ASN A 458 36.07 22.42 -23.66
N ALA A 459 36.27 23.24 -22.65
CA ALA A 459 35.34 24.28 -22.21
C ALA A 459 36.05 25.39 -21.48
N ARG A 460 35.29 26.45 -21.14
CA ARG A 460 35.78 27.53 -20.28
C ARG A 460 35.13 27.44 -18.90
N VAL A 461 35.91 27.66 -17.88
CA VAL A 461 35.44 27.76 -16.50
C VAL A 461 34.66 29.06 -16.29
N VAL A 462 33.37 28.96 -16.04
CA VAL A 462 32.47 30.12 -15.85
C VAL A 462 32.37 30.50 -14.37
N LEU A 463 32.34 29.49 -13.48
CA LEU A 463 32.26 29.69 -12.04
C LEU A 463 33.02 28.60 -11.32
N ILE A 464 33.72 28.99 -10.24
CA ILE A 464 34.26 28.11 -9.21
C ILE A 464 33.61 28.50 -7.87
N GLY A 465 33.08 27.55 -7.11
CA GLY A 465 32.52 27.75 -5.78
C GLY A 465 33.27 26.95 -4.72
N ILE A 466 33.51 27.56 -3.57
CA ILE A 466 34.00 26.89 -2.36
C ILE A 466 32.99 27.18 -1.26
N ASP A 467 32.45 26.14 -0.63
CA ASP A 467 31.39 26.22 0.39
C ASP A 467 30.19 27.09 -0.02
N GLY A 468 29.85 27.05 -1.33
CA GLY A 468 28.74 27.81 -1.92
C GLY A 468 29.11 29.24 -2.38
N ALA A 469 30.23 29.81 -1.95
CA ALA A 469 30.67 31.14 -2.36
C ALA A 469 31.50 31.08 -3.64
N ALA A 470 31.23 32.01 -4.59
CA ALA A 470 32.04 32.15 -5.82
C ALA A 470 33.45 32.64 -5.50
N VAL A 471 34.46 32.03 -6.12
CA VAL A 471 35.87 32.37 -6.00
C VAL A 471 36.53 32.51 -7.37
N GLU A 472 37.57 33.32 -7.48
CA GLU A 472 38.31 33.47 -8.76
C GLU A 472 39.29 32.33 -9.03
N ARG A 473 39.77 31.65 -7.96
CA ARG A 473 40.76 30.57 -8.08
C ARG A 473 40.64 29.55 -6.94
N ALA A 474 40.92 28.31 -7.23
CA ALA A 474 41.02 27.21 -6.25
C ALA A 474 42.37 26.49 -6.36
N GLU A 475 42.97 26.22 -5.19
CA GLU A 475 44.27 25.57 -5.09
C GLU A 475 44.15 24.04 -4.87
N LYS A 476 45.26 23.36 -4.98
CA LYS A 476 45.36 21.91 -4.73
C LYS A 476 44.73 21.50 -3.40
N ASP A 477 44.13 20.32 -3.38
CA ASP A 477 43.42 19.66 -2.26
C ASP A 477 42.16 20.42 -1.79
N THR A 478 41.64 21.33 -2.64
CA THR A 478 40.38 22.03 -2.37
C THR A 478 39.21 21.34 -3.02
N ALA A 479 38.14 21.10 -2.27
CA ALA A 479 36.86 20.67 -2.80
C ALA A 479 36.11 21.89 -3.38
N ILE A 480 35.65 21.77 -4.62
CA ILE A 480 35.03 22.85 -5.38
C ILE A 480 33.73 22.41 -6.04
N THR A 481 32.87 23.38 -6.29
CA THR A 481 31.84 23.28 -7.32
C THR A 481 32.29 24.07 -8.56
N ILE A 482 32.09 23.53 -9.74
CA ILE A 482 32.54 24.15 -10.98
C ILE A 482 31.41 24.14 -12.02
N ILE A 483 31.23 25.28 -12.73
CA ILE A 483 30.33 25.43 -13.86
C ILE A 483 31.17 25.78 -15.09
N LEU A 484 30.94 25.07 -16.19
CA LEU A 484 31.58 25.29 -17.50
C LEU A 484 30.59 25.90 -18.47
N ASP A 485 31.08 26.62 -19.49
CA ASP A 485 30.24 27.17 -20.58
C ASP A 485 29.57 26.05 -21.39
N LYS A 486 30.23 24.93 -21.56
CA LYS A 486 29.68 23.70 -22.15
C LYS A 486 30.20 22.47 -21.39
N THR A 487 29.36 21.44 -21.27
CA THR A 487 29.71 20.26 -20.51
C THR A 487 29.17 18.98 -21.13
N PRO A 488 30.02 17.91 -21.24
CA PRO A 488 29.58 16.58 -21.62
C PRO A 488 29.07 15.74 -20.45
N PHE A 489 29.27 16.20 -19.19
CA PHE A 489 28.89 15.45 -18.01
C PHE A 489 27.37 15.40 -17.88
N HIS A 490 26.83 14.21 -17.64
CA HIS A 490 25.43 14.00 -17.29
C HIS A 490 25.23 14.28 -15.79
N ALA A 491 24.29 15.16 -15.48
CA ALA A 491 23.90 15.44 -14.08
C ALA A 491 22.98 14.35 -13.52
N GLU A 492 23.05 14.13 -12.21
CA GLU A 492 22.12 13.26 -11.48
C GLU A 492 20.67 13.63 -11.84
N GLY A 493 19.87 12.65 -12.31
CA GLY A 493 18.48 12.85 -12.68
C GLY A 493 17.81 11.55 -13.17
N GLY A 494 16.48 11.46 -13.05
CA GLY A 494 15.73 10.28 -13.47
C GLY A 494 16.16 8.96 -12.81
N GLY A 495 16.79 9.02 -11.65
CA GLY A 495 17.35 7.85 -10.94
C GLY A 495 18.78 7.47 -11.36
N GLN A 496 19.35 8.11 -12.40
CA GLN A 496 20.75 7.93 -12.78
C GLN A 496 21.63 8.86 -11.95
N ILE A 497 22.74 8.34 -11.41
CA ILE A 497 23.78 9.14 -10.72
C ILE A 497 24.59 9.98 -11.72
N GLY A 498 25.20 11.06 -11.22
CA GLY A 498 26.01 11.98 -12.01
C GLY A 498 27.28 11.34 -12.56
N ASP A 499 27.76 11.88 -13.69
CA ASP A 499 29.02 11.48 -14.31
C ASP A 499 30.22 11.96 -13.48
N THR A 500 31.34 11.25 -13.65
CA THR A 500 32.64 11.56 -13.05
C THR A 500 33.72 11.65 -14.14
N GLY A 501 34.86 12.24 -13.77
CA GLY A 501 35.97 12.36 -14.72
C GLY A 501 37.00 13.40 -14.27
N TYR A 502 37.63 14.06 -15.23
CA TYR A 502 38.70 15.03 -14.98
C TYR A 502 38.49 16.31 -15.76
N ILE A 503 38.89 17.40 -15.16
CA ILE A 503 38.99 18.73 -15.77
C ILE A 503 40.46 19.16 -15.64
N THR A 504 41.13 19.38 -16.79
CA THR A 504 42.53 19.75 -16.85
C THR A 504 42.66 21.15 -17.44
N GLY A 505 43.11 22.09 -16.63
CA GLY A 505 43.39 23.46 -17.04
C GLY A 505 44.90 23.73 -17.21
N PRO A 506 45.26 24.95 -17.65
CA PRO A 506 46.64 25.30 -17.96
C PRO A 506 47.57 25.26 -16.70
N SER A 507 47.02 25.37 -15.51
CA SER A 507 47.78 25.47 -14.25
C SER A 507 47.45 24.36 -13.23
N GLY A 508 46.52 23.44 -13.55
CA GLY A 508 46.14 22.42 -12.64
C GLY A 508 45.09 21.45 -13.18
N LYS A 509 44.77 20.46 -12.32
CA LYS A 509 43.81 19.40 -12.63
C LYS A 509 42.84 19.20 -11.48
N ALA A 510 41.58 18.98 -11.79
CA ALA A 510 40.56 18.55 -10.82
C ALA A 510 39.92 17.23 -11.22
N GLU A 511 39.63 16.41 -10.23
CA GLU A 511 38.83 15.20 -10.35
C GLU A 511 37.37 15.51 -10.05
N VAL A 512 36.50 15.29 -11.03
CA VAL A 512 35.05 15.40 -10.87
C VAL A 512 34.53 14.13 -10.19
N THR A 513 33.99 14.29 -9.00
CA THR A 513 33.49 13.19 -8.20
C THR A 513 31.98 12.99 -8.32
N ASP A 514 31.24 14.02 -8.74
CA ASP A 514 29.81 13.98 -8.98
C ASP A 514 29.36 15.14 -9.88
N THR A 515 28.23 14.97 -10.57
CA THR A 515 27.63 16.00 -11.42
C THR A 515 26.16 16.15 -11.06
N LYS A 516 25.71 17.38 -10.80
CA LYS A 516 24.35 17.70 -10.34
C LYS A 516 23.72 18.81 -11.16
N SER A 517 22.40 18.93 -11.05
CA SER A 517 21.62 20.00 -11.67
C SER A 517 21.01 20.91 -10.60
N LEU A 518 21.01 22.21 -10.84
CA LEU A 518 20.27 23.20 -10.08
C LEU A 518 18.77 23.16 -10.47
N ALA A 519 17.92 23.76 -9.65
CA ALA A 519 16.47 23.84 -9.90
C ALA A 519 16.10 24.56 -11.21
N ASN A 520 16.97 25.39 -11.74
CA ASN A 520 16.86 26.09 -13.03
C ASN A 520 17.42 25.29 -14.22
N GLY A 521 17.85 24.03 -14.02
CA GLY A 521 18.38 23.15 -15.06
C GLY A 521 19.89 23.31 -15.33
N LEU A 522 20.59 24.22 -14.66
CA LEU A 522 22.04 24.37 -14.83
C LEU A 522 22.81 23.19 -14.25
N THR A 523 23.74 22.65 -15.05
CA THR A 523 24.64 21.57 -14.61
C THR A 523 25.86 22.15 -13.91
N TYR A 524 26.21 21.59 -12.75
CA TYR A 524 27.46 21.88 -12.05
C TYR A 524 28.14 20.59 -11.60
N MET A 525 29.46 20.60 -11.61
CA MET A 525 30.28 19.46 -11.18
C MET A 525 30.80 19.71 -9.76
N ILE A 526 30.85 18.67 -8.95
CA ILE A 526 31.55 18.62 -7.67
C ILE A 526 32.91 17.99 -7.95
N ALA A 527 33.98 18.71 -7.63
CA ALA A 527 35.33 18.27 -7.97
C ALA A 527 36.32 18.56 -6.84
N ILE A 528 37.46 17.89 -6.89
CA ILE A 528 38.61 18.13 -5.98
C ILE A 528 39.80 18.51 -6.86
N VAL A 529 40.43 19.61 -6.59
CA VAL A 529 41.68 20.00 -7.29
C VAL A 529 42.79 19.09 -6.84
N THR A 530 43.24 18.19 -7.72
CA THR A 530 44.27 17.19 -7.42
C THR A 530 45.69 17.68 -7.68
N GLU A 531 45.86 18.59 -8.62
CA GLU A 531 47.15 19.17 -9.00
C GLU A 531 47.03 20.66 -9.31
N GLY A 532 48.03 21.44 -8.85
CA GLY A 532 48.11 22.87 -9.17
C GLY A 532 46.91 23.70 -8.75
N SER A 533 46.35 24.48 -9.65
CA SER A 533 45.20 25.33 -9.39
C SER A 533 44.34 25.55 -10.62
N LEU A 534 43.03 25.82 -10.43
CA LEU A 534 42.10 26.22 -11.47
C LEU A 534 41.57 27.63 -11.19
N SER A 535 41.43 28.42 -12.24
CA SER A 535 40.91 29.79 -12.18
C SER A 535 39.69 29.97 -13.05
N LYS A 536 38.81 30.87 -12.63
CA LYS A 536 37.69 31.32 -13.47
C LYS A 536 38.23 31.92 -14.80
N GLY A 537 37.65 31.57 -15.92
CA GLY A 537 38.08 31.96 -17.24
C GLY A 537 39.11 31.02 -17.87
N ASP A 538 39.64 30.04 -17.13
CA ASP A 538 40.58 29.07 -17.72
C ASP A 538 39.86 28.25 -18.82
N GLU A 539 40.60 28.04 -19.94
CA GLU A 539 40.23 27.03 -20.92
C GLU A 539 40.71 25.67 -20.44
N VAL A 540 39.82 24.72 -20.37
CA VAL A 540 40.07 23.41 -19.76
C VAL A 540 39.72 22.26 -20.71
N ASP A 541 40.51 21.21 -20.70
CA ASP A 541 40.18 19.93 -21.31
C ASP A 541 39.33 19.08 -20.38
N ILE A 542 38.30 18.45 -20.93
CA ILE A 542 37.34 17.64 -20.20
C ILE A 542 37.51 16.18 -20.58
N THR A 543 37.57 15.33 -19.57
CA THR A 543 37.65 13.87 -19.77
C THR A 543 36.61 13.20 -18.88
N VAL A 544 35.51 12.71 -19.47
CA VAL A 544 34.50 11.87 -18.76
C VAL A 544 35.08 10.49 -18.57
N ASP A 545 34.80 9.84 -17.40
CA ASP A 545 35.10 8.44 -17.19
C ASP A 545 34.17 7.57 -18.08
N LYS A 546 34.65 7.28 -19.28
CA LYS A 546 33.90 6.53 -20.30
C LYS A 546 33.57 5.09 -19.88
N VAL A 547 34.41 4.46 -19.03
CA VAL A 547 34.17 3.09 -18.57
C VAL A 547 32.99 3.09 -17.60
N ARG A 548 33.03 3.97 -16.62
CA ARG A 548 31.97 4.15 -15.65
C ARG A 548 30.66 4.59 -16.32
N ASN A 549 30.72 5.55 -17.23
CA ASN A 549 29.55 6.01 -17.98
C ASN A 549 28.91 4.90 -18.82
N LEU A 550 29.73 4.05 -19.47
CA LEU A 550 29.24 2.91 -20.23
C LEU A 550 28.54 1.89 -19.33
N ASP A 551 29.05 1.60 -18.13
CA ASP A 551 28.40 0.70 -17.18
C ASP A 551 27.07 1.28 -16.66
N ILE A 552 27.01 2.59 -16.42
CA ILE A 552 25.75 3.30 -16.12
C ILE A 552 24.76 3.17 -17.29
N ALA A 553 25.21 3.42 -18.53
CA ALA A 553 24.36 3.34 -19.72
C ALA A 553 23.81 1.92 -19.96
N ARG A 554 24.60 0.87 -19.65
CA ARG A 554 24.15 -0.53 -19.66
C ARG A 554 23.02 -0.77 -18.67
N ASN A 555 23.23 -0.35 -17.42
CA ASN A 555 22.24 -0.50 -16.36
C ASN A 555 20.98 0.33 -16.64
N HIS A 556 21.13 1.54 -17.20
CA HIS A 556 19.98 2.40 -17.50
C HIS A 556 19.13 1.82 -18.65
N THR A 557 19.77 1.39 -19.73
CA THR A 557 19.04 0.75 -20.84
C THR A 557 18.39 -0.55 -20.39
N ALA A 558 19.07 -1.34 -19.53
CA ALA A 558 18.50 -2.54 -18.94
C ALA A 558 17.29 -2.25 -18.04
N THR A 559 17.23 -1.09 -17.41
CA THR A 559 16.06 -0.65 -16.62
C THR A 559 14.82 -0.48 -17.50
N HIS A 560 14.96 0.11 -18.69
CA HIS A 560 13.87 0.21 -19.66
C HIS A 560 13.42 -1.17 -20.16
N LEU A 561 14.37 -2.05 -20.48
CA LEU A 561 14.03 -3.42 -20.85
C LEU A 561 13.33 -4.17 -19.71
N LEU A 562 13.78 -3.98 -18.47
CA LEU A 562 13.17 -4.56 -17.27
C LEU A 562 11.74 -4.09 -17.08
N GLN A 563 11.47 -2.79 -17.19
CA GLN A 563 10.12 -2.23 -17.08
C GLN A 563 9.19 -2.84 -18.13
N ALA A 564 9.61 -2.90 -19.38
CA ALA A 564 8.82 -3.50 -20.46
C ALA A 564 8.60 -5.01 -20.24
N ALA A 565 9.62 -5.74 -19.78
CA ALA A 565 9.51 -7.17 -19.45
C ALA A 565 8.54 -7.42 -18.28
N LEU A 566 8.63 -6.62 -17.21
CA LEU A 566 7.71 -6.69 -16.08
C LEU A 566 6.27 -6.44 -16.52
N ARG A 567 6.02 -5.42 -17.32
CA ARG A 567 4.69 -5.16 -17.88
C ARG A 567 4.16 -6.30 -18.75
N LYS A 568 5.04 -6.96 -19.49
CA LYS A 568 4.70 -8.10 -20.32
C LYS A 568 4.34 -9.34 -19.51
N VAL A 569 5.09 -9.61 -18.43
CA VAL A 569 4.92 -10.82 -17.60
C VAL A 569 3.81 -10.64 -16.56
N LEU A 570 3.82 -9.50 -15.85
CA LEU A 570 2.91 -9.24 -14.73
C LEU A 570 1.65 -8.47 -15.13
N GLY A 571 1.70 -7.72 -16.25
CA GLY A 571 0.58 -6.92 -16.73
C GLY A 571 0.82 -5.42 -16.74
N THR A 572 -0.09 -4.69 -17.41
CA THR A 572 0.04 -3.24 -17.68
C THR A 572 -0.07 -2.34 -16.45
N HIS A 573 -0.47 -2.88 -15.30
CA HIS A 573 -0.52 -2.16 -14.01
C HIS A 573 0.87 -1.85 -13.44
N VAL A 574 1.90 -2.52 -13.94
CA VAL A 574 3.29 -2.25 -13.55
C VAL A 574 3.70 -0.87 -14.05
N ASN A 575 3.99 0.03 -13.12
CA ASN A 575 4.51 1.37 -13.39
C ASN A 575 5.70 1.65 -12.47
N GLN A 576 6.64 2.45 -12.94
CA GLN A 576 7.78 2.87 -12.13
C GLN A 576 7.30 3.68 -10.91
N ALA A 577 7.77 3.29 -9.73
CA ALA A 577 7.60 4.02 -8.48
C ALA A 577 8.91 4.66 -8.01
N GLY A 578 10.04 4.19 -8.51
CA GLY A 578 11.37 4.73 -8.25
C GLY A 578 12.43 3.99 -9.03
N SER A 579 13.58 4.63 -9.24
CA SER A 579 14.72 4.05 -9.92
C SER A 579 16.03 4.52 -9.28
N LEU A 580 17.07 3.69 -9.36
CA LEU A 580 18.45 4.06 -9.09
C LEU A 580 19.37 3.30 -10.05
N VAL A 581 20.16 4.04 -10.80
CA VAL A 581 21.10 3.49 -11.77
C VAL A 581 22.51 3.93 -11.41
N THR A 582 23.35 2.95 -11.07
CA THR A 582 24.79 3.11 -10.75
C THR A 582 25.63 2.27 -11.72
N PRO A 583 26.95 2.42 -11.77
CA PRO A 583 27.78 1.54 -12.59
C PRO A 583 27.77 0.07 -12.14
N GLU A 584 27.56 -0.18 -10.83
CA GLU A 584 27.61 -1.53 -10.26
C GLU A 584 26.29 -2.27 -10.43
N ARG A 585 25.15 -1.56 -10.36
CA ARG A 585 23.80 -2.17 -10.36
C ARG A 585 22.73 -1.18 -10.76
N LEU A 586 21.58 -1.71 -11.09
CA LEU A 586 20.32 -0.98 -11.16
C LEU A 586 19.37 -1.42 -10.04
N ARG A 587 18.51 -0.52 -9.61
CA ARG A 587 17.39 -0.77 -8.71
C ARG A 587 16.13 -0.18 -9.32
N PHE A 588 15.10 -0.99 -9.42
CA PHE A 588 13.82 -0.57 -9.99
C PHE A 588 12.69 -0.88 -9.01
N ASP A 589 12.02 0.17 -8.56
CA ASP A 589 10.84 0.09 -7.70
C ASP A 589 9.60 0.26 -8.57
N PHE A 590 8.65 -0.68 -8.47
CA PHE A 590 7.48 -0.72 -9.34
C PHE A 590 6.21 -1.11 -8.60
N THR A 591 5.06 -0.70 -9.16
CA THR A 591 3.75 -1.03 -8.59
C THR A 591 3.41 -2.48 -8.88
N HIS A 592 3.26 -3.28 -7.81
CA HIS A 592 2.74 -4.64 -7.87
C HIS A 592 2.25 -5.09 -6.48
N PHE A 593 1.17 -5.85 -6.45
CA PHE A 593 0.40 -6.15 -5.23
C PHE A 593 0.89 -7.38 -4.45
N SER A 594 1.74 -8.23 -5.05
CA SER A 594 2.25 -9.47 -4.43
C SER A 594 3.76 -9.63 -4.63
N PRO A 595 4.47 -10.45 -3.81
CA PRO A 595 5.81 -10.91 -4.14
C PRO A 595 5.80 -11.65 -5.47
N MET A 596 6.86 -11.45 -6.26
CA MET A 596 7.04 -12.21 -7.50
C MET A 596 7.42 -13.66 -7.19
N THR A 597 6.90 -14.58 -7.98
CA THR A 597 7.32 -15.99 -7.91
C THR A 597 8.68 -16.18 -8.59
N ASN A 598 9.34 -17.29 -8.28
CA ASN A 598 10.61 -17.62 -8.92
C ASN A 598 10.46 -17.80 -10.44
N GLU A 599 9.32 -18.32 -10.90
CA GLU A 599 8.96 -18.50 -12.29
C GLU A 599 8.80 -17.16 -13.01
N GLU A 600 8.11 -16.20 -12.38
CA GLU A 600 7.96 -14.84 -12.91
C GLU A 600 9.29 -14.10 -12.99
N LEU A 601 10.14 -14.21 -11.96
CA LEU A 601 11.48 -13.63 -11.96
C LEU A 601 12.34 -14.22 -13.09
N ALA A 602 12.32 -15.54 -13.25
CA ALA A 602 13.04 -16.23 -14.31
C ALA A 602 12.57 -15.82 -15.71
N GLU A 603 11.24 -15.67 -15.91
CA GLU A 603 10.71 -15.27 -17.22
C GLU A 603 11.02 -13.79 -17.53
N VAL A 604 10.99 -12.90 -16.52
CA VAL A 604 11.42 -11.51 -16.70
C VAL A 604 12.90 -11.43 -17.06
N GLU A 605 13.77 -12.12 -16.33
CA GLU A 605 15.22 -12.17 -16.62
C GLU A 605 15.50 -12.72 -18.02
N LYS A 606 14.82 -13.79 -18.40
CA LYS A 606 14.89 -14.41 -19.72
C LYS A 606 14.42 -13.46 -20.82
N GLU A 607 13.31 -12.75 -20.60
CA GLU A 607 12.80 -11.78 -21.57
C GLU A 607 13.77 -10.62 -21.80
N VAL A 608 14.33 -10.05 -20.73
CA VAL A 608 15.35 -8.97 -20.85
C VAL A 608 16.56 -9.47 -21.63
N ASN A 609 17.12 -10.62 -21.27
CA ASN A 609 18.26 -11.19 -21.97
C ASN A 609 17.92 -11.53 -23.43
N ARG A 610 16.69 -11.95 -23.73
CA ARG A 610 16.23 -12.18 -25.11
C ARG A 610 16.26 -10.88 -25.92
N GLN A 611 15.88 -9.75 -25.36
CA GLN A 611 15.95 -8.46 -26.04
C GLN A 611 17.40 -7.99 -26.22
N ILE A 612 18.27 -8.24 -25.25
CA ILE A 612 19.72 -7.99 -25.37
C ILE A 612 20.30 -8.78 -26.55
N MET A 613 19.98 -10.07 -26.66
CA MET A 613 20.48 -10.96 -27.71
C MET A 613 19.93 -10.62 -29.11
N LYS A 614 18.80 -9.90 -29.21
CA LYS A 614 18.25 -9.46 -30.49
C LYS A 614 19.11 -8.41 -31.20
N ASN A 615 20.02 -7.77 -30.48
CA ASN A 615 20.93 -6.77 -31.03
C ASN A 615 20.20 -5.62 -31.73
N VAL A 616 19.27 -4.97 -31.00
CA VAL A 616 18.42 -3.90 -31.53
C VAL A 616 19.10 -2.55 -31.32
N ASP A 617 19.22 -1.74 -32.39
CA ASP A 617 19.67 -0.35 -32.27
C ASP A 617 18.62 0.50 -31.58
N LEU A 618 19.03 1.37 -30.66
CA LEU A 618 18.15 2.30 -29.98
C LEU A 618 17.93 3.53 -30.86
N GLU A 619 16.68 3.96 -30.96
CA GLU A 619 16.29 5.22 -31.58
C GLU A 619 16.10 6.28 -30.50
N ILE A 620 16.91 7.34 -30.57
CA ILE A 620 16.86 8.45 -29.61
C ILE A 620 16.54 9.71 -30.38
N GLU A 621 15.38 10.33 -30.07
CA GLU A 621 14.88 11.49 -30.79
C GLU A 621 14.36 12.55 -29.82
N GLU A 622 14.46 13.82 -30.21
CA GLU A 622 13.78 14.91 -29.48
C GLU A 622 12.55 15.35 -30.29
N MET A 623 11.42 15.50 -29.62
CA MET A 623 10.16 15.86 -30.23
C MET A 623 9.22 16.55 -29.25
N PRO A 624 8.14 17.22 -29.73
CA PRO A 624 7.09 17.72 -28.86
C PRO A 624 6.45 16.61 -28.02
N VAL A 625 6.12 16.92 -26.76
CA VAL A 625 5.55 15.95 -25.82
C VAL A 625 4.29 15.25 -26.34
N ASP A 626 3.41 16.00 -27.04
CA ASP A 626 2.19 15.44 -27.63
C ASP A 626 2.47 14.41 -28.73
N ASP A 627 3.53 14.62 -29.51
CA ASP A 627 3.93 13.69 -30.57
C ASP A 627 4.62 12.45 -29.99
N ALA A 628 5.36 12.60 -28.90
CA ALA A 628 5.92 11.48 -28.16
C ALA A 628 4.82 10.57 -27.56
N ILE A 629 3.77 11.16 -26.99
CA ILE A 629 2.61 10.41 -26.48
C ILE A 629 1.89 9.68 -27.62
N LYS A 630 1.67 10.33 -28.77
CA LYS A 630 1.08 9.68 -29.95
C LYS A 630 1.94 8.53 -30.49
N LYS A 631 3.28 8.63 -30.37
CA LYS A 631 4.23 7.55 -30.71
C LYS A 631 4.17 6.38 -29.72
N GLY A 632 3.44 6.53 -28.61
CA GLY A 632 3.28 5.52 -27.56
C GLY A 632 4.34 5.58 -26.48
N ALA A 633 5.04 6.70 -26.33
CA ALA A 633 6.04 6.88 -25.30
C ALA A 633 5.38 6.93 -23.91
N MET A 634 5.92 6.13 -22.97
CA MET A 634 5.50 6.18 -21.57
C MET A 634 6.11 7.40 -20.87
N ALA A 635 5.23 8.22 -20.30
CA ALA A 635 5.58 9.33 -19.43
C ALA A 635 5.41 8.90 -17.96
N LEU A 636 6.34 9.29 -17.08
CA LEU A 636 6.19 9.03 -15.65
C LEU A 636 5.13 9.95 -15.06
N PHE A 637 4.20 9.40 -14.30
CA PHE A 637 3.16 10.15 -13.61
C PHE A 637 3.78 11.10 -12.58
N GLY A 638 3.48 12.40 -12.70
CA GLY A 638 3.87 13.42 -11.72
C GLY A 638 5.15 14.18 -12.05
N GLU A 639 5.87 13.85 -13.11
CA GLU A 639 6.97 14.66 -13.61
C GLU A 639 6.44 15.78 -14.55
N LYS A 640 7.04 16.96 -14.43
CA LYS A 640 6.76 18.07 -15.35
C LYS A 640 7.74 18.00 -16.50
N TYR A 641 7.23 17.69 -17.66
CA TYR A 641 8.01 17.70 -18.90
C TYR A 641 7.98 19.09 -19.56
N GLY A 642 9.06 19.45 -20.23
CA GLY A 642 9.08 20.64 -21.11
C GLY A 642 8.29 20.41 -22.41
N ASP A 643 8.17 21.45 -23.23
CA ASP A 643 7.48 21.37 -24.53
C ASP A 643 8.16 20.37 -25.48
N ILE A 644 9.48 20.23 -25.41
CA ILE A 644 10.30 19.27 -26.15
C ILE A 644 10.84 18.23 -25.18
N VAL A 645 10.68 16.95 -25.51
CA VAL A 645 11.12 15.80 -24.72
C VAL A 645 12.01 14.87 -25.52
N ARG A 646 12.94 14.21 -24.84
CA ARG A 646 13.81 13.18 -25.42
C ARG A 646 13.15 11.82 -25.26
N VAL A 647 12.91 11.13 -26.36
CA VAL A 647 12.31 9.80 -26.45
C VAL A 647 13.41 8.79 -26.70
N VAL A 648 13.45 7.75 -25.86
CA VAL A 648 14.32 6.59 -26.05
C VAL A 648 13.45 5.40 -26.43
N ASN A 649 13.62 4.92 -27.64
CA ASN A 649 12.84 3.84 -28.23
C ASN A 649 13.72 2.61 -28.49
N VAL A 650 13.32 1.48 -27.95
CA VAL A 650 13.79 0.15 -28.32
C VAL A 650 12.70 -0.46 -29.22
N PRO A 651 12.87 -0.42 -30.56
CA PRO A 651 11.81 -0.77 -31.51
C PRO A 651 11.10 -2.08 -31.21
N GLY A 652 9.77 -2.00 -31.08
CA GLY A 652 8.91 -3.15 -30.82
C GLY A 652 8.95 -3.70 -29.39
N PHE A 653 9.56 -2.96 -28.43
CA PHE A 653 9.64 -3.44 -27.06
C PHE A 653 9.43 -2.36 -25.99
N SER A 654 10.18 -1.25 -26.00
CA SER A 654 10.06 -0.16 -25.03
C SER A 654 10.14 1.20 -25.72
N CYS A 655 9.32 2.14 -25.29
CA CYS A 655 9.38 3.54 -25.75
C CYS A 655 9.08 4.44 -24.54
N GLU A 656 10.06 5.25 -24.11
CA GLU A 656 9.98 6.00 -22.86
C GLU A 656 10.55 7.41 -22.98
N LEU A 657 10.01 8.35 -22.19
CA LEU A 657 10.59 9.68 -22.03
C LEU A 657 11.78 9.59 -21.09
N CYS A 658 13.00 9.81 -21.59
CA CYS A 658 14.19 9.65 -20.77
C CYS A 658 15.35 10.56 -21.23
N GLY A 659 15.92 11.32 -20.26
CA GLY A 659 17.10 12.19 -20.47
C GLY A 659 18.44 11.52 -20.16
N GLY A 660 18.48 10.26 -19.71
CA GLY A 660 19.69 9.58 -19.23
C GLY A 660 20.61 9.05 -20.33
N SER A 661 21.72 8.44 -19.87
CA SER A 661 22.71 7.82 -20.74
C SER A 661 22.26 6.42 -21.17
N HIS A 662 22.34 6.11 -22.47
CA HIS A 662 21.94 4.83 -23.03
C HIS A 662 23.00 4.23 -23.93
N VAL A 663 23.01 2.92 -24.06
CA VAL A 663 23.85 2.23 -25.03
C VAL A 663 23.28 2.41 -26.45
N PRO A 664 24.11 2.43 -27.50
CA PRO A 664 23.62 2.58 -28.85
C PRO A 664 22.83 1.37 -29.36
N ASN A 665 23.10 0.20 -28.78
CA ASN A 665 22.52 -1.08 -29.18
C ASN A 665 22.33 -1.99 -27.96
N THR A 666 21.25 -2.76 -27.92
CA THR A 666 20.92 -3.60 -26.77
C THR A 666 21.99 -4.65 -26.44
N SER A 667 22.73 -5.16 -27.42
CA SER A 667 23.80 -6.14 -27.19
C SER A 667 24.99 -5.60 -26.37
N VAL A 668 25.18 -4.27 -26.35
CA VAL A 668 26.22 -3.61 -25.54
C VAL A 668 25.98 -3.78 -24.04
N ILE A 669 24.75 -4.06 -23.64
CA ILE A 669 24.41 -4.38 -22.24
C ILE A 669 25.18 -5.62 -21.76
N GLY A 670 25.44 -6.58 -22.66
CA GLY A 670 26.10 -7.85 -22.38
C GLY A 670 25.10 -8.89 -21.83
N SER A 671 25.08 -9.09 -20.54
CA SER A 671 24.10 -9.94 -19.86
C SER A 671 23.40 -9.17 -18.75
N PHE A 672 22.19 -9.60 -18.41
CA PHE A 672 21.37 -9.05 -17.34
C PHE A 672 21.06 -10.15 -16.32
N ARG A 673 21.16 -9.87 -15.03
CA ARG A 673 20.83 -10.81 -13.98
C ARG A 673 20.14 -10.13 -12.81
N ILE A 674 19.02 -10.70 -12.38
CA ILE A 674 18.30 -10.28 -11.18
C ILE A 674 19.07 -10.79 -9.95
N VAL A 675 19.37 -9.89 -9.02
CA VAL A 675 20.08 -10.20 -7.78
C VAL A 675 19.12 -10.43 -6.63
N GLY A 676 17.99 -9.72 -6.62
CA GLY A 676 16.99 -9.86 -5.59
C GLY A 676 15.70 -9.14 -5.90
N GLU A 677 14.64 -9.60 -5.24
CA GLU A 677 13.30 -9.00 -5.25
C GLU A 677 12.83 -8.84 -3.81
N SER A 678 12.22 -7.69 -3.48
CA SER A 678 11.75 -7.39 -2.13
C SER A 678 10.60 -6.38 -2.14
N GLY A 679 9.84 -6.30 -1.04
CA GLY A 679 8.86 -5.24 -0.82
C GLY A 679 9.52 -4.01 -0.20
N THR A 680 9.15 -2.82 -0.68
CA THR A 680 9.59 -1.54 -0.10
C THR A 680 8.47 -0.76 0.57
N GLY A 681 7.25 -1.16 0.31
CA GLY A 681 6.02 -0.60 0.83
C GLY A 681 4.83 -1.39 0.31
N THR A 682 3.65 -1.07 0.79
CA THR A 682 2.43 -1.75 0.30
C THR A 682 2.20 -1.41 -1.16
N GLY A 683 2.04 -2.44 -2.00
CA GLY A 683 1.82 -2.29 -3.43
C GLY A 683 3.05 -1.86 -4.22
N ILE A 684 4.25 -1.82 -3.61
CA ILE A 684 5.50 -1.51 -4.30
C ILE A 684 6.51 -2.61 -4.08
N ARG A 685 7.00 -3.15 -5.19
CA ARG A 685 8.04 -4.17 -5.24
C ARG A 685 9.33 -3.55 -5.77
N ARG A 686 10.45 -4.10 -5.36
CA ARG A 686 11.79 -3.68 -5.76
C ARG A 686 12.53 -4.83 -6.40
N ILE A 687 13.10 -4.60 -7.57
CA ILE A 687 14.09 -5.47 -8.19
C ILE A 687 15.45 -4.78 -8.14
N GLU A 688 16.47 -5.52 -7.73
CA GLU A 688 17.87 -5.18 -7.92
C GLU A 688 18.48 -6.12 -8.96
N ALA A 689 19.20 -5.56 -9.92
CA ALA A 689 19.80 -6.33 -11.01
C ALA A 689 21.16 -5.73 -11.41
N VAL A 690 21.95 -6.54 -12.10
CA VAL A 690 23.28 -6.19 -12.59
C VAL A 690 23.40 -6.51 -14.07
N THR A 691 24.32 -5.80 -14.77
CA THR A 691 24.57 -6.00 -16.19
C THR A 691 26.05 -6.19 -16.50
N GLY A 692 26.37 -6.58 -17.73
CA GLY A 692 27.72 -6.62 -18.26
C GLY A 692 28.70 -7.38 -17.37
N LYS A 693 29.78 -6.70 -16.98
CA LYS A 693 30.86 -7.28 -16.15
C LYS A 693 30.33 -7.79 -14.80
N ALA A 694 29.50 -7.00 -14.11
CA ALA A 694 28.97 -7.39 -12.79
C ALA A 694 28.05 -8.62 -12.88
N ALA A 695 27.26 -8.75 -13.94
CA ALA A 695 26.44 -9.94 -14.18
C ALA A 695 27.30 -11.19 -14.46
N HIS A 696 28.38 -11.02 -15.21
CA HIS A 696 29.34 -12.12 -15.46
C HIS A 696 30.05 -12.56 -14.17
N GLU A 697 30.60 -11.62 -13.40
CA GLU A 697 31.27 -11.90 -12.13
C GLU A 697 30.32 -12.62 -11.14
N ARG A 698 29.06 -12.22 -11.09
CA ARG A 698 28.03 -12.90 -10.29
C ARG A 698 27.78 -14.33 -10.77
N ALA A 699 27.69 -14.55 -12.08
CA ALA A 699 27.50 -15.90 -12.64
C ALA A 699 28.66 -16.82 -12.30
N VAL A 700 29.89 -16.31 -12.39
CA VAL A 700 31.10 -17.06 -12.01
C VAL A 700 31.10 -17.38 -10.51
N ALA A 701 30.76 -16.41 -9.65
CA ALA A 701 30.69 -16.63 -8.21
C ALA A 701 29.64 -17.70 -7.83
N ASP A 702 28.47 -17.65 -8.45
CA ASP A 702 27.40 -18.64 -8.22
C ASP A 702 27.85 -20.05 -8.69
N ALA A 703 28.56 -20.17 -9.84
CA ALA A 703 29.09 -21.43 -10.30
C ALA A 703 30.16 -22.01 -9.34
N VAL A 704 31.05 -21.16 -8.81
CA VAL A 704 32.03 -21.57 -7.80
C VAL A 704 31.35 -22.08 -6.53
N LEU A 705 30.35 -21.38 -6.03
CA LEU A 705 29.56 -21.80 -4.85
C LEU A 705 28.85 -23.14 -5.07
N LEU A 706 28.30 -23.37 -6.26
CA LEU A 706 27.67 -24.65 -6.60
C LEU A 706 28.71 -25.78 -6.64
N GLN A 707 29.88 -25.53 -7.21
CA GLN A 707 30.99 -26.50 -7.25
C GLN A 707 31.51 -26.83 -5.84
N GLU A 708 31.65 -25.84 -4.97
CA GLU A 708 32.02 -26.04 -3.57
C GLU A 708 30.97 -26.88 -2.84
N ALA A 709 29.68 -26.54 -2.99
CA ALA A 709 28.58 -27.30 -2.40
C ALA A 709 28.57 -28.76 -2.90
N ALA A 710 28.72 -28.97 -4.21
CA ALA A 710 28.85 -30.32 -4.80
C ALA A 710 30.02 -31.11 -4.19
N THR A 711 31.18 -30.45 -4.00
CA THR A 711 32.40 -31.07 -3.42
C THR A 711 32.13 -31.44 -1.97
N LEU A 712 31.58 -30.59 -1.14
CA LEU A 712 31.24 -30.88 0.25
C LEU A 712 30.25 -32.04 0.37
N LEU A 713 29.24 -32.08 -0.52
CA LEU A 713 28.22 -33.12 -0.54
C LEU A 713 28.68 -34.41 -1.23
N LYS A 714 29.90 -34.42 -1.82
CA LYS A 714 30.43 -35.51 -2.63
C LYS A 714 29.43 -35.95 -3.73
N SER A 715 28.86 -34.99 -4.42
CA SER A 715 27.85 -35.18 -5.47
C SER A 715 28.20 -34.37 -6.72
N LYS A 716 27.42 -34.51 -7.78
CA LYS A 716 27.44 -33.59 -8.92
C LYS A 716 26.57 -32.37 -8.59
N GLU A 717 26.80 -31.27 -9.29
CA GLU A 717 26.01 -30.03 -9.12
C GLU A 717 24.51 -30.28 -9.34
N GLU A 718 24.16 -31.09 -10.33
CA GLU A 718 22.78 -31.44 -10.66
C GLU A 718 22.07 -32.21 -9.54
N ASP A 719 22.84 -32.97 -8.74
CA ASP A 719 22.35 -33.85 -7.68
C ASP A 719 22.32 -33.18 -6.29
N ILE A 720 22.75 -31.91 -6.16
CA ILE A 720 22.83 -31.18 -4.89
C ILE A 720 21.48 -31.19 -4.15
N PRO A 721 20.33 -30.83 -4.80
CA PRO A 721 19.03 -30.81 -4.10
C PRO A 721 18.65 -32.19 -3.56
N ALA A 722 18.77 -33.24 -4.37
CA ALA A 722 18.45 -34.59 -3.97
C ALA A 722 19.37 -35.09 -2.82
N LYS A 723 20.66 -34.71 -2.83
CA LYS A 723 21.59 -35.04 -1.77
C LYS A 723 21.28 -34.34 -0.45
N ILE A 724 20.88 -33.09 -0.50
CA ILE A 724 20.41 -32.32 0.68
C ILE A 724 19.15 -33.00 1.26
N GLU A 725 18.14 -33.32 0.45
CA GLU A 725 16.94 -34.03 0.91
C GLU A 725 17.30 -35.39 1.57
N GLN A 726 18.20 -36.14 0.98
CA GLN A 726 18.69 -37.40 1.55
C GLN A 726 19.35 -37.18 2.91
N LEU A 727 20.21 -36.16 3.05
CA LEU A 727 20.86 -35.82 4.31
C LEU A 727 19.90 -35.35 5.37
N LEU A 728 18.93 -34.52 5.02
CA LEU A 728 17.87 -34.05 5.95
C LEU A 728 17.01 -35.21 6.44
N THR A 729 16.69 -36.16 5.55
CA THR A 729 15.96 -37.38 5.91
C THR A 729 16.78 -38.25 6.87
N ALA A 730 18.06 -38.50 6.52
CA ALA A 730 18.94 -39.28 7.37
C ALA A 730 19.18 -38.63 8.75
N LEU A 731 19.31 -37.31 8.80
CA LEU A 731 19.41 -36.57 10.06
C LEU A 731 18.17 -36.77 10.93
N LYS A 732 16.97 -36.62 10.36
CA LYS A 732 15.69 -36.83 11.07
C LYS A 732 15.56 -38.27 11.58
N GLU A 733 16.01 -39.27 10.80
CA GLU A 733 16.02 -40.67 11.24
C GLU A 733 17.01 -40.90 12.37
N ALA A 734 18.21 -40.34 12.28
CA ALA A 734 19.22 -40.44 13.32
C ALA A 734 18.75 -39.76 14.64
N GLU A 735 18.15 -38.57 14.55
CA GLU A 735 17.54 -37.91 15.73
C GLU A 735 16.47 -38.77 16.39
N ARG A 736 15.61 -39.41 15.57
CA ARG A 736 14.58 -40.34 16.08
C ARG A 736 15.19 -41.59 16.73
N GLU A 737 16.25 -42.15 16.15
CA GLU A 737 16.98 -43.29 16.68
C GLU A 737 17.66 -42.96 18.04
N VAL A 738 18.31 -41.80 18.10
CA VAL A 738 18.89 -41.27 19.36
C VAL A 738 17.81 -41.12 20.44
N ALA A 739 16.66 -40.54 20.09
CA ALA A 739 15.55 -40.39 21.04
C ALA A 739 15.02 -41.77 21.50
N GLN A 740 14.90 -42.76 20.61
CA GLN A 740 14.49 -44.13 20.96
C GLN A 740 15.54 -44.84 21.81
N LEU A 741 16.84 -44.70 21.51
CA LEU A 741 17.90 -45.29 22.31
C LEU A 741 17.99 -44.67 23.70
N SER A 742 17.84 -43.34 23.79
CA SER A 742 17.78 -42.63 25.07
C SER A 742 16.57 -43.11 25.93
N HIS A 743 15.41 -43.27 25.28
CA HIS A 743 14.22 -43.81 25.96
C HIS A 743 14.39 -45.25 26.43
N LYS A 744 15.01 -46.11 25.62
CA LYS A 744 15.34 -47.50 26.01
C LYS A 744 16.33 -47.57 27.15
N LEU A 745 17.37 -46.75 27.17
CA LEU A 745 18.35 -46.64 28.27
C LEU A 745 17.65 -46.21 29.58
N ALA A 746 16.77 -45.18 29.49
CA ALA A 746 16.01 -44.72 30.61
C ALA A 746 15.07 -45.82 31.18
N THR A 747 14.46 -46.61 30.30
CA THR A 747 13.57 -47.71 30.69
C THR A 747 14.32 -48.88 31.30
N SER A 748 15.52 -49.21 30.77
CA SER A 748 16.38 -50.28 31.32
C SER A 748 16.91 -49.95 32.72
N SER A 749 17.25 -48.69 32.97
CA SER A 749 17.66 -48.23 34.32
C SER A 749 16.52 -48.18 35.32
N LEU A 750 15.29 -48.12 34.86
CA LEU A 750 14.11 -48.07 35.73
C LEU A 750 13.92 -49.33 36.53
N ASP A 751 14.19 -50.49 35.94
CA ASP A 751 14.05 -51.78 36.65
C ASP A 751 15.09 -51.92 37.79
N ASP A 752 16.31 -51.44 37.58
CA ASP A 752 17.37 -51.38 38.59
C ASP A 752 17.01 -50.42 39.74
N ILE A 753 16.40 -49.27 39.39
CA ILE A 753 15.92 -48.27 40.37
C ILE A 753 14.77 -48.82 41.18
N LEU A 754 13.87 -49.57 40.59
CA LEU A 754 12.74 -50.22 41.27
C LEU A 754 13.21 -51.30 42.20
N ALA A 755 14.30 -51.98 41.87
CA ALA A 755 14.92 -52.97 42.73
C ALA A 755 15.60 -52.37 43.99
N ALA A 756 15.94 -51.08 43.97
CA ALA A 756 16.50 -50.35 45.13
C ALA A 756 15.45 -49.84 46.12
N LYS A 757 14.22 -50.33 46.02
CA LYS A 757 13.12 -50.06 46.98
C LYS A 757 13.38 -50.74 48.33
N GLU A 758 13.32 -49.94 49.39
CA GLU A 758 13.44 -50.34 50.74
C GLU A 758 12.23 -49.86 51.59
N GLU A 759 11.97 -50.54 52.68
CA GLU A 759 10.92 -50.10 53.63
C GLU A 759 11.55 -49.52 54.90
N ILE A 760 11.29 -48.25 55.17
CA ILE A 760 11.84 -47.51 56.31
C ILE A 760 10.66 -47.02 57.17
N HIS A 761 10.49 -47.55 58.39
CA HIS A 761 9.39 -47.22 59.31
C HIS A 761 7.98 -47.35 58.66
N GLY A 762 7.80 -48.35 57.79
CA GLY A 762 6.52 -48.58 57.09
C GLY A 762 6.30 -47.70 55.88
N VAL A 763 7.32 -46.92 55.46
CA VAL A 763 7.26 -46.08 54.26
C VAL A 763 8.19 -46.67 53.21
N SER A 764 7.68 -46.75 51.98
CA SER A 764 8.49 -47.14 50.81
C SER A 764 9.46 -46.02 50.45
N VAL A 765 10.74 -46.32 50.41
CA VAL A 765 11.82 -45.37 50.03
C VAL A 765 12.64 -46.00 48.94
N THR A 766 12.74 -45.29 47.82
CA THR A 766 13.58 -45.66 46.71
C THR A 766 14.68 -44.61 46.56
N ALA A 767 15.94 -44.97 46.78
CA ALA A 767 17.06 -44.08 46.60
C ALA A 767 18.08 -44.76 45.69
N ALA A 768 18.34 -44.16 44.54
CA ALA A 768 19.22 -44.72 43.49
C ALA A 768 20.02 -43.67 42.75
N SER A 769 21.19 -44.10 42.26
CA SER A 769 21.92 -43.34 41.28
C SER A 769 21.39 -43.65 39.86
N VAL A 770 21.26 -42.61 39.04
CA VAL A 770 20.74 -42.73 37.69
C VAL A 770 21.62 -41.96 36.69
N THR A 771 21.64 -42.45 35.45
CA THR A 771 22.35 -41.78 34.36
C THR A 771 21.32 -41.02 33.50
N VAL A 772 21.34 -39.70 33.59
CA VAL A 772 20.48 -38.79 32.78
C VAL A 772 21.27 -37.57 32.38
N ASP A 773 20.99 -37.08 31.17
CA ASP A 773 21.73 -35.98 30.56
C ASP A 773 21.30 -34.60 31.02
N SER A 774 20.16 -34.48 31.72
CA SER A 774 19.59 -33.20 32.13
C SER A 774 18.90 -33.27 33.48
N ALA A 775 18.78 -32.13 34.15
CA ALA A 775 18.01 -31.99 35.39
C ALA A 775 16.48 -32.22 35.18
N GLU A 776 16.02 -32.02 33.97
CA GLU A 776 14.64 -32.28 33.57
C GLU A 776 14.40 -33.78 33.43
N GLY A 777 15.29 -34.51 32.77
CA GLY A 777 15.23 -35.96 32.69
C GLY A 777 15.31 -36.62 34.06
N LEU A 778 16.05 -36.03 35.01
CA LEU A 778 16.11 -36.54 36.40
C LEU A 778 14.76 -36.37 37.13
N ARG A 779 14.03 -35.29 36.85
CA ARG A 779 12.67 -35.07 37.38
C ARG A 779 11.65 -36.06 36.83
N ASP A 780 11.67 -36.19 35.48
CA ASP A 780 10.74 -37.09 34.78
C ASP A 780 10.93 -38.54 35.25
N MET A 781 12.19 -38.94 35.48
CA MET A 781 12.49 -40.27 36.02
C MET A 781 12.00 -40.40 37.47
N ALA A 782 12.16 -39.39 38.31
CA ALA A 782 11.62 -39.41 39.68
C ALA A 782 10.08 -39.45 39.70
N ASP A 783 9.39 -38.82 38.73
CA ASP A 783 7.97 -38.92 38.55
C ASP A 783 7.55 -40.36 38.18
N MET A 784 8.19 -40.92 37.17
CA MET A 784 7.91 -42.29 36.72
C MET A 784 8.15 -43.32 37.83
N VAL A 785 9.20 -43.14 38.65
CA VAL A 785 9.48 -44.02 39.78
C VAL A 785 8.44 -43.86 40.88
N LEU A 786 8.08 -42.65 41.25
CA LEU A 786 7.07 -42.36 42.27
C LEU A 786 5.69 -42.95 41.92
N ASP A 787 5.28 -42.80 40.65
CA ASP A 787 4.00 -43.32 40.12
C ASP A 787 3.93 -44.86 40.23
N LYS A 788 5.09 -45.57 40.13
CA LYS A 788 5.15 -47.01 40.15
C LYS A 788 5.30 -47.60 41.58
N VAL A 789 6.10 -46.95 42.44
CA VAL A 789 6.42 -47.51 43.76
C VAL A 789 5.75 -46.79 44.92
N GLY A 790 5.23 -45.57 44.69
CA GLY A 790 4.73 -44.72 45.78
C GLY A 790 5.80 -44.36 46.79
N GLY A 791 5.42 -43.65 47.85
CA GLY A 791 6.32 -43.39 48.95
C GLY A 791 7.28 -42.21 48.78
N ILE A 792 8.57 -42.41 48.97
CA ILE A 792 9.62 -41.38 48.84
C ILE A 792 10.64 -41.87 47.82
N VAL A 793 10.91 -41.02 46.85
CA VAL A 793 11.90 -41.25 45.77
C VAL A 793 12.99 -40.23 45.87
N LEU A 794 14.23 -40.65 45.97
CA LEU A 794 15.42 -39.83 45.95
C LEU A 794 16.37 -40.33 44.84
N LEU A 795 16.48 -39.60 43.78
CA LEU A 795 17.38 -39.90 42.66
C LEU A 795 18.56 -38.94 42.65
N GLY A 796 19.72 -39.46 42.32
CA GLY A 796 20.95 -38.70 42.12
C GLY A 796 21.58 -39.02 40.80
N ALA A 797 22.08 -38.01 40.08
CA ALA A 797 22.77 -38.16 38.82
C ALA A 797 24.06 -37.34 38.78
N VAL A 798 25.12 -37.90 38.22
CA VAL A 798 26.37 -37.19 37.91
C VAL A 798 26.20 -36.47 36.58
N GLN A 799 26.46 -35.17 36.58
CA GLN A 799 26.39 -34.32 35.38
C GLN A 799 27.69 -33.51 35.26
N GLY A 800 28.65 -34.04 34.48
CA GLY A 800 29.99 -33.48 34.43
C GLY A 800 30.71 -33.52 35.79
N ASP A 801 31.16 -32.37 36.28
CA ASP A 801 31.86 -32.26 37.58
C ASP A 801 30.92 -31.97 38.78
N LYS A 802 29.60 -32.15 38.60
CA LYS A 802 28.60 -31.89 39.61
C LYS A 802 27.66 -33.08 39.78
N VAL A 803 26.98 -33.12 40.91
CA VAL A 803 25.90 -34.08 41.14
C VAL A 803 24.59 -33.34 41.35
N SER A 804 23.53 -33.85 40.72
CA SER A 804 22.18 -33.32 40.86
C SER A 804 21.30 -34.34 41.61
N PHE A 805 20.47 -33.86 42.50
CA PHE A 805 19.53 -34.68 43.26
C PHE A 805 18.11 -34.19 43.05
N VAL A 806 17.17 -35.12 42.96
CA VAL A 806 15.73 -34.87 42.98
C VAL A 806 15.09 -35.77 44.05
N CYS A 807 14.30 -35.17 44.91
CA CYS A 807 13.50 -35.92 45.85
C CYS A 807 12.02 -35.63 45.64
N LYS A 808 11.21 -36.67 45.56
CA LYS A 808 9.76 -36.61 45.55
C LYS A 808 9.16 -37.41 46.70
N VAL A 809 8.10 -36.87 47.27
CA VAL A 809 7.37 -37.46 48.41
C VAL A 809 5.89 -37.51 48.09
N ASP A 810 5.28 -38.65 48.28
CA ASP A 810 3.84 -38.82 48.09
C ASP A 810 3.04 -37.83 48.95
N LYS A 811 1.95 -37.33 48.43
CA LYS A 811 1.10 -36.30 49.07
C LYS A 811 0.59 -36.73 50.44
N GLU A 812 0.29 -38.01 50.67
CA GLU A 812 -0.17 -38.49 51.93
C GLU A 812 0.98 -38.51 52.98
N LEU A 813 2.20 -38.79 52.56
CA LEU A 813 3.39 -38.77 53.41
C LEU A 813 3.81 -37.34 53.77
N THR A 814 3.54 -36.37 52.91
CA THR A 814 3.81 -34.94 53.25
C THR A 814 2.92 -34.50 54.44
N LYS A 815 1.70 -35.01 54.56
CA LYS A 815 0.79 -34.74 55.70
C LYS A 815 1.29 -35.42 57.02
N GLN A 816 2.09 -36.50 56.91
CA GLN A 816 2.70 -37.19 58.00
C GLN A 816 4.05 -36.59 58.44
N GLY A 817 4.43 -35.44 57.83
CA GLY A 817 5.63 -34.72 58.24
C GLY A 817 6.89 -35.02 57.44
N TYR A 818 6.85 -35.87 56.41
CA TYR A 818 7.94 -36.09 55.47
C TYR A 818 8.03 -34.91 54.52
N HIS A 819 9.27 -34.51 54.23
CA HIS A 819 9.50 -33.27 53.46
C HIS A 819 10.65 -33.45 52.50
N ALA A 820 10.36 -33.45 51.18
CA ALA A 820 11.33 -33.65 50.13
C ALA A 820 12.54 -32.67 50.22
N GLY A 821 12.25 -31.39 50.56
CA GLY A 821 13.30 -30.38 50.73
C GLY A 821 14.30 -30.64 51.84
N LYS A 822 13.88 -31.34 52.93
CA LYS A 822 14.77 -31.74 54.02
C LYS A 822 15.66 -32.94 53.60
N ILE A 823 15.04 -33.93 52.94
CA ILE A 823 15.72 -35.16 52.47
C ILE A 823 16.76 -34.81 51.42
N VAL A 824 16.37 -34.04 50.37
CA VAL A 824 17.32 -33.67 49.31
C VAL A 824 18.45 -32.77 49.83
N LYS A 825 18.17 -31.93 50.84
CA LYS A 825 19.18 -31.09 51.48
C LYS A 825 20.24 -31.96 52.24
N ALA A 826 19.80 -33.00 52.94
CA ALA A 826 20.74 -33.92 53.60
C ALA A 826 21.67 -34.60 52.60
N ALA A 827 21.12 -35.09 51.49
CA ALA A 827 21.91 -35.64 50.38
C ALA A 827 22.88 -34.63 49.79
N ALA A 828 22.40 -33.42 49.50
CA ALA A 828 23.26 -32.39 48.90
C ALA A 828 24.41 -31.93 49.81
N VAL A 829 24.16 -31.82 51.13
CA VAL A 829 25.21 -31.44 52.08
C VAL A 829 26.31 -32.51 52.15
N ALA A 830 25.98 -33.80 52.09
CA ALA A 830 26.95 -34.87 52.04
C ALA A 830 27.84 -34.83 50.80
N ALA A 831 27.31 -34.32 49.66
CA ALA A 831 28.04 -34.10 48.43
C ALA A 831 28.67 -32.69 48.31
N GLY A 832 28.81 -31.97 49.43
CA GLY A 832 29.46 -30.63 49.43
C GLY A 832 28.66 -29.55 48.79
N GLY A 833 27.34 -29.65 48.70
CA GLY A 833 26.43 -28.71 48.09
C GLY A 833 25.28 -28.27 48.97
N GLY A 834 24.17 -27.91 48.35
CA GLY A 834 22.96 -27.45 49.04
C GLY A 834 21.78 -27.34 48.09
N GLY A 835 20.59 -27.16 48.70
CA GLY A 835 19.37 -27.02 47.95
C GLY A 835 18.17 -27.17 48.90
N GLY A 836 16.99 -27.31 48.34
CA GLY A 836 15.75 -27.49 49.05
C GLY A 836 14.59 -27.33 48.10
N GLY A 837 13.37 -27.26 48.64
CA GLY A 837 12.19 -27.13 47.82
C GLY A 837 10.93 -27.33 48.63
N ARG A 838 9.85 -27.64 47.95
CA ARG A 838 8.55 -27.89 48.55
C ARG A 838 8.53 -29.23 49.29
N PRO A 839 7.49 -29.46 50.12
CA PRO A 839 7.33 -30.75 50.87
C PRO A 839 7.17 -31.93 49.92
N ASP A 840 6.51 -31.75 48.78
CA ASP A 840 6.18 -32.78 47.83
C ASP A 840 7.28 -33.02 46.77
N MET A 841 8.10 -31.98 46.45
CA MET A 841 9.17 -32.09 45.47
C MET A 841 10.27 -31.09 45.74
N ALA A 842 11.50 -31.53 45.68
CA ALA A 842 12.66 -30.69 45.89
C ALA A 842 13.87 -31.13 45.07
N GLN A 843 14.74 -30.17 44.77
CA GLN A 843 15.99 -30.38 44.02
C GLN A 843 17.17 -29.76 44.74
N ALA A 844 18.30 -30.42 44.60
CA ALA A 844 19.56 -29.93 45.17
C ALA A 844 20.74 -30.32 44.28
N GLY A 845 21.87 -29.65 44.45
CA GLY A 845 23.12 -29.99 43.77
C GLY A 845 24.26 -30.18 44.75
N GLY A 846 25.20 -31.03 44.39
CA GLY A 846 26.45 -31.27 45.07
C GLY A 846 27.66 -30.95 44.19
N LYS A 847 28.84 -30.70 44.80
CA LYS A 847 30.08 -30.37 44.08
C LYS A 847 31.01 -31.57 43.91
N ASP A 848 30.78 -32.66 44.62
CA ASP A 848 31.65 -33.84 44.64
C ASP A 848 30.91 -35.07 44.08
N PRO A 849 31.12 -35.44 42.82
CA PRO A 849 30.53 -36.61 42.19
C PRO A 849 30.87 -37.92 42.81
N GLN A 850 32.07 -38.04 43.46
CA GLN A 850 32.47 -39.27 44.12
C GLN A 850 31.70 -39.61 45.38
N LYS A 851 31.01 -38.61 45.92
CA LYS A 851 30.16 -38.79 47.12
C LYS A 851 28.66 -39.06 46.82
N LEU A 852 28.32 -39.39 45.57
CA LEU A 852 26.95 -39.68 45.19
C LEU A 852 26.29 -40.77 46.08
N GLU A 853 26.96 -41.88 46.27
CA GLU A 853 26.48 -43.00 47.10
C GLU A 853 26.32 -42.60 48.60
N GLU A 854 27.34 -41.85 49.14
CA GLU A 854 27.27 -41.31 50.48
C GLU A 854 26.11 -40.32 50.66
N ALA A 855 25.86 -39.51 49.64
CA ALA A 855 24.77 -38.56 49.61
C ALA A 855 23.38 -39.24 49.57
N LEU A 856 23.22 -40.27 48.77
CA LEU A 856 21.97 -41.05 48.73
C LEU A 856 21.72 -41.75 50.08
N LYS A 857 22.78 -42.26 50.75
CA LYS A 857 22.67 -42.81 52.07
C LYS A 857 22.27 -41.79 53.14
N ALA A 858 22.88 -40.60 53.14
CA ALA A 858 22.50 -39.47 53.98
C ALA A 858 21.04 -39.03 53.77
N GLY A 859 20.55 -39.06 52.55
CA GLY A 859 19.13 -38.83 52.25
C GLY A 859 18.19 -39.88 52.82
N LYS A 860 18.58 -41.17 52.78
CA LYS A 860 17.83 -42.26 53.43
C LYS A 860 17.82 -42.13 54.97
N GLU A 861 18.96 -41.77 55.57
CA GLU A 861 19.07 -41.54 57.04
C GLU A 861 18.20 -40.34 57.46
N ALA A 862 18.08 -39.30 56.61
CA ALA A 862 17.18 -38.20 56.88
C ALA A 862 15.67 -38.63 56.91
N VAL A 863 15.29 -39.60 56.11
CA VAL A 863 13.96 -40.24 56.19
C VAL A 863 13.75 -40.95 57.50
N GLN A 864 14.76 -41.73 58.01
CA GLN A 864 14.71 -42.41 59.28
C GLN A 864 14.54 -41.43 60.45
N GLY A 865 15.11 -40.24 60.37
CA GLY A 865 15.02 -39.22 61.42
C GLY A 865 13.69 -38.42 61.40
N ALA A 866 12.95 -38.46 60.32
CA ALA A 866 11.69 -37.69 60.14
C ALA A 866 10.42 -38.45 60.61
N GLY A 867 10.53 -39.73 60.91
CA GLY A 867 9.41 -40.53 61.30
C GLY A 867 9.21 -40.66 62.86
N LYS A 868 9.81 -39.70 63.62
CA LYS A 868 9.64 -39.63 65.07
C LYS A 868 8.75 -38.50 65.52
#